data_be77f7a72ce67e3d5fe825f6afe59c32
#
_entry.id   be77f7a72ce67e3d5fe825f6afe59c32
#
_cell.length_a   1.000
_cell.length_b   1.000
_cell.length_c   1.000
_cell.angle_alpha   90.00
_cell.angle_beta   90.00
_cell.angle_gamma   90.00
#
_symmetry.space_group_name_H-M   'P 1'
#
loop_
_entity.id
_entity.type
_entity.pdbx_description
1 polymer ?
#
loop_
_entity_poly.entity_id
_entity_poly.type
_entity_poly.pdbx_seq_one_letter_code
_entity_poly.pdbx_strand_id
1 'polypeptide(L)'
;MSFDRFSPERSDQGSGLDFPVPDDAICFGPFALIPQHHQLLKNGEPVQLGSRAMLLLIAMATRPGELLEKSELLGLVWPKVVVEECNLRAQVLTLRRALGDDGDSTWIVTVPGRGYRFVAPIIAPAVHDVQAVSPAQPEVQFSTRPVFGREKLLAVLSEQLEARRFVTITGHAGIGKTTVAQALADRVQPHYGQGVCFIDLASVSRGQLVHVVIAAALKIECNAEDPLRGIARRLAANKVLLILDNCEHVLEETATAIEVILHDARQCSVLVTSREPLRAQGEFVHELAPLPYPPDAPDLNTEQAMQYPAIELLVERIAAHDLGYVFRDRDVQAAAAICRKLDGNALAIEIAAARVKAFGIAHLPEMLDGVFRLQMTGRRTALPRHRTLGAALDWTYAMLSAQEQAMLRQLSVFTGLFTLNAVQAVIDVPAEVSAQLMESLLDKSLVMSRERNAIKRYRLLETTRLYAQHKLEEHGETDATALRHADWALDELHKSVQDLVGTTPQAWLARYGADVDSVRAALEWAYSPQGDRELAVELTLVSAPLWLRLSLTAECYDWVSRGLQPAGEHAQIPQRQRMQLLTISASVMTLTFGGGTKIREAWLQVSEDAHALNDTEHKLRALWGMWNDLSCRNQYVAALELADSYVELIRDCSRSERKLLGLRMRAAALFHMGRLEDAHRTVVEALSSPLSANTHLIDLHFDQRIAASSLKAQIQLLQGDVNTALLALEQSVSQAIRLNHPATLWYTLSLSAIPITLLSGRLDKTRHYLSVLQDSMEGHDLYLWRQFAHCFEHILQIRQGAAEEALPHLGEVLEQLQDQGGSPLYSLMRCEYAKGLAMLGLAHRALEVIEQTLDTAIGRHERWLVPELLRTKAQLLAQDDTLIAQAHQVLQEAQSEAIAQGASFWSIQLCADLNRLEEEDDLVCQPDN
;
A
#
# COMPACT_ATOMS: atom_id res chain seq x y z
N MET A 1 -58.18 22.70 -21.30
CA MET A 1 -57.90 23.56 -20.15
C MET A 1 -56.46 23.31 -19.74
N SER A 2 -55.70 24.27 -20.05
CA SER A 2 -54.33 24.66 -19.86
C SER A 2 -53.73 24.20 -18.55
N PHE A 3 -52.55 23.66 -18.63
CA PHE A 3 -51.52 23.78 -17.64
C PHE A 3 -50.22 24.23 -18.29
N ASP A 4 -49.97 25.53 -18.08
CA ASP A 4 -48.73 26.20 -18.47
C ASP A 4 -47.83 26.37 -17.26
N ARG A 5 -46.55 26.08 -17.46
CA ARG A 5 -45.36 26.73 -16.89
C ARG A 5 -45.20 26.81 -15.37
N PHE A 6 -44.22 26.07 -14.89
CA PHE A 6 -43.28 26.59 -13.89
C PHE A 6 -41.87 26.01 -14.14
N SER A 7 -40.97 26.87 -14.59
CA SER A 7 -39.53 26.67 -14.50
C SER A 7 -39.11 26.95 -13.05
N PRO A 8 -38.30 26.12 -12.43
CA PRO A 8 -37.65 26.53 -11.19
C PRO A 8 -36.30 27.17 -11.51
N GLU A 9 -36.21 28.41 -11.05
CA GLU A 9 -34.95 29.14 -10.89
C GLU A 9 -33.96 28.33 -10.06
N ARG A 10 -32.71 28.40 -10.47
CA ARG A 10 -31.57 27.90 -9.69
C ARG A 10 -31.45 28.74 -8.42
N SER A 11 -31.75 28.15 -7.27
CA SER A 11 -31.29 28.66 -5.99
C SER A 11 -30.07 27.87 -5.56
N ASP A 12 -28.93 28.53 -5.58
CA ASP A 12 -27.71 28.20 -4.84
C ASP A 12 -28.10 27.95 -3.37
N GLN A 13 -28.04 26.67 -2.93
CA GLN A 13 -28.07 26.33 -1.51
C GLN A 13 -26.78 25.59 -1.19
N GLY A 14 -25.85 26.36 -0.63
CA GLY A 14 -24.64 25.84 0.01
C GLY A 14 -25.00 24.89 1.16
N SER A 15 -24.04 23.99 1.45
CA SER A 15 -24.04 23.04 2.55
C SER A 15 -24.56 23.66 3.86
N GLY A 16 -25.69 23.16 4.36
CA GLY A 16 -26.42 23.75 5.48
C GLY A 16 -25.83 23.56 6.88
N LEU A 17 -24.50 23.46 7.03
CA LEU A 17 -23.85 23.45 8.33
C LEU A 17 -22.74 24.50 8.34
N ASP A 18 -22.92 25.57 9.14
CA ASP A 18 -21.97 26.71 9.27
C ASP A 18 -20.79 26.44 10.23
N PHE A 19 -20.44 25.18 10.50
CA PHE A 19 -19.34 24.85 11.43
C PHE A 19 -18.52 23.64 10.94
N PRO A 20 -17.22 23.56 11.24
CA PRO A 20 -16.38 22.45 10.84
C PRO A 20 -16.80 21.16 11.55
N VAL A 21 -17.05 20.11 10.77
CA VAL A 21 -17.36 18.74 11.26
C VAL A 21 -16.29 17.79 10.77
N PRO A 22 -15.91 16.76 11.57
CA PRO A 22 -15.02 15.70 11.12
C PRO A 22 -15.56 14.97 9.89
N ASP A 23 -14.67 14.47 9.02
CA ASP A 23 -15.02 13.79 7.78
C ASP A 23 -15.83 12.49 7.96
N ASP A 24 -15.83 11.91 9.16
CA ASP A 24 -16.57 10.71 9.55
C ASP A 24 -17.92 11.01 10.22
N ALA A 25 -18.33 12.28 10.29
CA ALA A 25 -19.59 12.68 10.89
C ALA A 25 -20.76 12.36 9.96
N ILE A 26 -21.82 11.76 10.52
CA ILE A 26 -23.11 11.55 9.83
C ILE A 26 -23.96 12.81 10.01
N CYS A 27 -24.10 13.59 8.94
CA CYS A 27 -24.84 14.86 8.95
C CYS A 27 -26.29 14.67 8.49
N PHE A 28 -27.25 15.19 9.24
CA PHE A 28 -28.67 15.21 8.89
C PHE A 28 -29.39 16.39 9.49
N GLY A 29 -30.08 17.17 8.69
CA GLY A 29 -30.68 18.42 9.12
C GLY A 29 -29.65 19.32 9.84
N PRO A 30 -29.96 19.85 11.03
CA PRO A 30 -29.03 20.69 11.80
C PRO A 30 -28.05 19.86 12.67
N PHE A 31 -28.02 18.55 12.53
CA PHE A 31 -27.26 17.65 13.38
C PHE A 31 -26.04 17.06 12.67
N ALA A 32 -24.93 16.92 13.42
CA ALA A 32 -23.76 16.16 13.06
C ALA A 32 -23.49 15.11 14.15
N LEU A 33 -23.63 13.84 13.82
CA LEU A 33 -23.34 12.70 14.67
C LEU A 33 -21.91 12.21 14.40
N ILE A 34 -21.08 12.19 15.44
CA ILE A 34 -19.71 11.66 15.39
C ILE A 34 -19.69 10.32 16.12
N PRO A 35 -19.82 9.19 15.39
CA PRO A 35 -19.98 7.88 16.01
C PRO A 35 -18.79 7.45 16.87
N GLN A 36 -17.58 7.76 16.45
CA GLN A 36 -16.35 7.37 17.14
C GLN A 36 -16.17 8.05 18.51
N HIS A 37 -16.67 9.29 18.62
CA HIS A 37 -16.63 10.05 19.88
C HIS A 37 -17.91 9.95 20.72
N HIS A 38 -18.92 9.18 20.24
CA HIS A 38 -20.25 9.12 20.87
C HIS A 38 -20.83 10.51 21.13
N GLN A 39 -20.72 11.40 20.15
CA GLN A 39 -21.12 12.80 20.27
C GLN A 39 -22.12 13.18 19.19
N LEU A 40 -23.15 13.91 19.58
CA LEU A 40 -24.10 14.55 18.69
C LEU A 40 -23.97 16.06 18.84
N LEU A 41 -23.82 16.78 17.73
CA LEU A 41 -23.80 18.23 17.67
C LEU A 41 -25.08 18.71 16.99
N LYS A 42 -25.64 19.82 17.43
CA LYS A 42 -26.71 20.55 16.77
C LYS A 42 -26.25 22.00 16.51
N ASN A 43 -26.14 22.38 15.25
CA ASN A 43 -25.55 23.67 14.86
C ASN A 43 -24.18 23.97 15.52
N GLY A 44 -23.33 22.93 15.69
CA GLY A 44 -22.01 23.03 16.32
C GLY A 44 -21.99 22.89 17.85
N GLU A 45 -23.14 22.95 18.51
CA GLU A 45 -23.25 22.81 19.96
C GLU A 45 -23.53 21.38 20.39
N PRO A 46 -22.86 20.82 21.42
CA PRO A 46 -23.05 19.46 21.87
C PRO A 46 -24.41 19.21 22.48
N VAL A 47 -25.12 18.21 21.95
CA VAL A 47 -26.42 17.75 22.50
C VAL A 47 -26.16 16.65 23.53
N GLN A 48 -26.61 16.89 24.78
CA GLN A 48 -26.46 15.87 25.82
C GLN A 48 -27.45 14.72 25.63
N LEU A 49 -26.92 13.54 25.32
CA LEU A 49 -27.68 12.28 25.22
C LEU A 49 -27.11 11.25 26.19
N GLY A 50 -27.99 10.51 26.85
CA GLY A 50 -27.55 9.36 27.64
C GLY A 50 -26.90 8.28 26.76
N SER A 51 -25.91 7.56 27.29
CA SER A 51 -25.10 6.59 26.54
C SER A 51 -25.94 5.57 25.75
N ARG A 52 -27.11 5.15 26.28
CA ARG A 52 -27.99 4.20 25.60
C ARG A 52 -28.77 4.82 24.43
N ALA A 53 -29.23 6.04 24.58
CA ALA A 53 -29.84 6.81 23.51
C ALA A 53 -28.84 7.11 22.39
N MET A 54 -27.60 7.42 22.75
CA MET A 54 -26.52 7.65 21.80
C MET A 54 -26.19 6.40 20.96
N LEU A 55 -26.01 5.25 21.62
CA LEU A 55 -25.79 3.97 20.92
C LEU A 55 -26.96 3.61 19.99
N LEU A 56 -28.20 3.91 20.42
CA LEU A 56 -29.36 3.68 19.59
C LEU A 56 -29.38 4.59 18.35
N LEU A 57 -29.02 5.86 18.51
CA LEU A 57 -28.90 6.80 17.39
C LEU A 57 -27.80 6.37 16.41
N ILE A 58 -26.64 5.97 16.90
CA ILE A 58 -25.54 5.45 16.07
C ILE A 58 -26.01 4.22 15.29
N ALA A 59 -26.63 3.24 15.95
CA ALA A 59 -27.13 2.02 15.30
C ALA A 59 -28.15 2.31 14.18
N MET A 60 -29.01 3.32 14.37
CA MET A 60 -30.03 3.70 13.39
C MET A 60 -29.49 4.60 12.27
N ALA A 61 -28.62 5.57 12.59
CA ALA A 61 -28.09 6.52 11.63
C ALA A 61 -27.01 5.91 10.70
N THR A 62 -26.34 4.85 11.12
CA THR A 62 -25.41 4.09 10.27
C THR A 62 -26.12 3.21 9.23
N ARG A 63 -27.43 2.98 9.37
CA ARG A 63 -28.28 2.21 8.45
C ARG A 63 -29.56 2.97 8.10
N PRO A 64 -29.43 4.11 7.40
CA PRO A 64 -30.57 4.96 7.06
C PRO A 64 -31.54 4.24 6.13
N GLY A 65 -32.83 4.39 6.38
CA GLY A 65 -33.87 3.75 5.59
C GLY A 65 -34.11 2.27 5.88
N GLU A 66 -33.24 1.58 6.61
CA GLU A 66 -33.39 0.18 6.99
C GLU A 66 -34.33 0.02 8.18
N LEU A 67 -35.15 -1.04 8.15
CA LEU A 67 -35.98 -1.39 9.30
C LEU A 67 -35.15 -2.23 10.27
N LEU A 68 -34.86 -1.68 11.44
CA LEU A 68 -34.17 -2.38 12.52
C LEU A 68 -35.21 -2.99 13.47
N GLU A 69 -35.13 -4.31 13.64
CA GLU A 69 -36.06 -5.03 14.53
C GLU A 69 -35.80 -4.71 16.01
N LYS A 70 -36.83 -4.81 16.83
CA LYS A 70 -36.72 -4.53 18.27
C LYS A 70 -35.71 -5.43 18.96
N SER A 71 -35.69 -6.72 18.60
CA SER A 71 -34.76 -7.72 19.10
C SER A 71 -33.31 -7.36 18.78
N GLU A 72 -33.05 -6.89 17.56
CA GLU A 72 -31.75 -6.44 17.08
C GLU A 72 -31.28 -5.20 17.84
N LEU A 73 -32.13 -4.18 17.96
CA LEU A 73 -31.81 -2.95 18.70
C LEU A 73 -31.55 -3.22 20.19
N LEU A 74 -32.33 -4.13 20.80
CA LEU A 74 -32.08 -4.55 22.17
C LEU A 74 -30.73 -5.26 22.33
N GLY A 75 -30.37 -6.15 21.40
CA GLY A 75 -29.08 -6.84 21.40
C GLY A 75 -27.88 -5.91 21.22
N LEU A 76 -28.00 -4.89 20.34
CA LEU A 76 -26.94 -3.90 20.08
C LEU A 76 -26.73 -2.93 21.25
N VAL A 77 -27.82 -2.46 21.88
CA VAL A 77 -27.74 -1.45 22.93
C VAL A 77 -27.57 -2.03 24.34
N TRP A 78 -28.00 -3.27 24.56
CA TRP A 78 -27.88 -3.99 25.85
C TRP A 78 -27.31 -5.42 25.68
N PRO A 79 -26.10 -5.62 25.18
CA PRO A 79 -25.56 -6.92 24.80
C PRO A 79 -25.37 -7.93 25.95
N LYS A 80 -25.47 -7.49 27.22
CA LYS A 80 -25.22 -8.33 28.42
C LYS A 80 -26.37 -8.35 29.42
N VAL A 81 -27.53 -7.74 29.08
CA VAL A 81 -28.65 -7.59 30.01
C VAL A 81 -29.96 -7.86 29.29
N VAL A 82 -30.80 -8.75 29.84
CA VAL A 82 -32.15 -8.94 29.32
C VAL A 82 -33.01 -7.74 29.74
N VAL A 83 -33.49 -6.99 28.78
CA VAL A 83 -34.23 -5.72 28.98
C VAL A 83 -35.58 -5.80 28.28
N GLU A 84 -36.62 -5.33 28.94
CA GLU A 84 -37.97 -5.28 28.36
C GLU A 84 -38.11 -4.22 27.27
N GLU A 85 -39.02 -4.43 26.31
CA GLU A 85 -39.29 -3.52 25.21
C GLU A 85 -39.68 -2.08 25.64
N CYS A 86 -40.21 -1.91 26.87
CA CYS A 86 -40.55 -0.59 27.41
C CYS A 86 -39.31 0.32 27.52
N ASN A 87 -38.14 -0.25 27.84
CA ASN A 87 -36.90 0.50 27.93
C ASN A 87 -36.44 1.01 26.54
N LEU A 88 -36.57 0.18 25.49
CA LEU A 88 -36.27 0.59 24.10
C LEU A 88 -37.19 1.77 23.69
N ARG A 89 -38.48 1.65 23.99
CA ARG A 89 -39.44 2.75 23.71
C ARG A 89 -39.11 4.04 24.45
N ALA A 90 -38.68 3.95 25.70
CA ALA A 90 -38.26 5.10 26.49
C ALA A 90 -37.03 5.81 25.88
N GLN A 91 -36.05 5.04 25.41
CA GLN A 91 -34.84 5.58 24.77
C GLN A 91 -35.14 6.19 23.39
N VAL A 92 -36.04 5.60 22.59
CA VAL A 92 -36.50 6.16 21.32
C VAL A 92 -37.27 7.48 21.57
N LEU A 93 -38.09 7.58 22.61
CA LEU A 93 -38.77 8.79 22.99
C LEU A 93 -37.77 9.89 23.40
N THR A 94 -36.73 9.52 24.14
CA THR A 94 -35.64 10.44 24.50
C THR A 94 -34.91 10.95 23.28
N LEU A 95 -34.62 10.10 22.30
CA LEU A 95 -34.03 10.50 21.02
C LEU A 95 -34.91 11.46 20.23
N ARG A 96 -36.21 11.15 20.11
CA ARG A 96 -37.16 12.02 19.42
C ARG A 96 -37.18 13.42 20.01
N ARG A 97 -37.22 13.51 21.34
CA ARG A 97 -37.19 14.82 22.02
C ARG A 97 -35.88 15.56 21.77
N ALA A 98 -34.74 14.88 21.81
CA ALA A 98 -33.43 15.49 21.57
C ALA A 98 -33.24 15.95 20.11
N LEU A 99 -33.85 15.21 19.17
CA LEU A 99 -33.83 15.53 17.74
C LEU A 99 -34.90 16.55 17.34
N GLY A 100 -35.80 16.93 18.25
CA GLY A 100 -36.91 17.88 17.96
C GLY A 100 -37.96 17.27 17.01
N ASP A 101 -38.25 15.96 17.19
CA ASP A 101 -39.21 15.20 16.37
C ASP A 101 -40.63 15.42 16.90
N ASP A 102 -41.21 16.61 16.66
CA ASP A 102 -42.49 17.09 17.22
C ASP A 102 -43.55 17.36 16.13
N GLY A 103 -43.58 16.48 15.11
CA GLY A 103 -44.76 16.40 14.21
C GLY A 103 -44.51 16.90 12.76
N ASP A 104 -43.68 17.90 12.52
CA ASP A 104 -43.39 18.39 11.16
C ASP A 104 -42.08 17.81 10.56
N SER A 105 -41.19 17.31 11.39
CA SER A 105 -39.95 16.63 10.96
C SER A 105 -39.76 15.27 11.67
N THR A 106 -40.17 14.18 11.03
CA THR A 106 -40.04 12.85 11.59
C THR A 106 -38.72 12.23 11.19
N TRP A 107 -37.76 12.14 12.12
CA TRP A 107 -36.44 11.51 11.91
C TRP A 107 -36.46 10.01 12.14
N ILE A 108 -37.33 9.53 13.04
CA ILE A 108 -37.43 8.12 13.44
C ILE A 108 -38.87 7.65 13.29
N VAL A 109 -39.11 6.77 12.32
CA VAL A 109 -40.42 6.16 12.06
C VAL A 109 -40.58 4.87 12.86
N THR A 110 -41.70 4.71 13.56
CA THR A 110 -42.09 3.45 14.18
C THR A 110 -42.85 2.59 13.18
N VAL A 111 -42.36 1.33 12.93
CA VAL A 111 -43.10 0.34 12.17
C VAL A 111 -43.84 -0.57 13.18
N PRO A 112 -45.17 -0.47 13.27
CA PRO A 112 -45.95 -1.19 14.27
C PRO A 112 -45.66 -2.71 14.26
N GLY A 113 -45.37 -3.26 15.44
CA GLY A 113 -45.08 -4.69 15.62
C GLY A 113 -43.68 -5.14 15.21
N ARG A 114 -42.92 -4.39 14.42
CA ARG A 114 -41.62 -4.78 13.85
C ARG A 114 -40.42 -4.08 14.49
N GLY A 115 -40.35 -2.74 14.43
CA GLY A 115 -39.16 -2.03 14.93
C GLY A 115 -39.19 -0.55 14.61
N TYR A 116 -37.98 0.01 14.33
CA TYR A 116 -37.79 1.42 14.07
C TYR A 116 -36.95 1.62 12.80
N ARG A 117 -37.16 2.75 12.11
CA ARG A 117 -36.44 3.12 10.90
C ARG A 117 -36.00 4.56 11.01
N PHE A 118 -34.74 4.86 10.71
CA PHE A 118 -34.22 6.20 10.63
C PHE A 118 -34.41 6.71 9.20
N VAL A 119 -35.18 7.84 9.06
CA VAL A 119 -35.57 8.35 7.75
C VAL A 119 -35.05 9.76 7.48
N ALA A 120 -34.17 10.25 8.35
CA ALA A 120 -33.52 11.52 8.11
C ALA A 120 -32.74 11.48 6.79
N PRO A 121 -32.88 12.48 5.90
CA PRO A 121 -32.00 12.59 4.75
C PRO A 121 -30.56 12.82 5.26
N ILE A 122 -29.70 11.85 5.08
CA ILE A 122 -28.28 12.01 5.38
C ILE A 122 -27.72 12.90 4.29
N ILE A 123 -27.24 14.08 4.68
CA ILE A 123 -26.48 14.96 3.82
C ILE A 123 -25.09 14.32 3.79
N ALA A 124 -24.76 13.59 2.72
CA ALA A 124 -23.37 13.29 2.44
C ALA A 124 -22.63 14.63 2.42
N PRO A 125 -21.50 14.79 3.12
CA PRO A 125 -20.69 15.97 2.95
C PRO A 125 -20.54 16.16 1.45
N ALA A 126 -20.80 17.36 0.94
CA ALA A 126 -20.72 17.65 -0.49
C ALA A 126 -19.38 17.09 -0.95
N VAL A 127 -19.45 16.12 -1.85
CA VAL A 127 -18.28 15.71 -2.63
C VAL A 127 -17.95 16.97 -3.42
N HIS A 128 -17.12 17.81 -2.83
CA HIS A 128 -16.31 18.70 -3.62
C HIS A 128 -15.67 17.79 -4.64
N ASP A 129 -15.74 18.18 -5.91
CA ASP A 129 -15.04 17.52 -7.01
C ASP A 129 -13.90 16.70 -6.44
N VAL A 130 -13.90 15.40 -6.73
CA VAL A 130 -12.75 14.55 -6.44
C VAL A 130 -11.62 15.14 -7.29
N GLN A 131 -11.08 16.25 -6.80
CA GLN A 131 -9.67 16.51 -6.99
C GLN A 131 -9.03 15.25 -6.46
N ALA A 132 -8.33 14.58 -7.36
CA ALA A 132 -7.60 13.36 -7.15
C ALA A 132 -7.28 13.23 -5.66
N VAL A 133 -7.80 12.17 -5.01
CA VAL A 133 -7.34 11.81 -3.67
C VAL A 133 -5.86 11.65 -3.84
N SER A 134 -5.16 12.72 -3.58
CA SER A 134 -3.71 12.71 -3.45
C SER A 134 -3.47 11.58 -2.47
N PRO A 135 -2.69 10.55 -2.80
CA PRO A 135 -2.45 9.43 -1.90
C PRO A 135 -2.09 10.05 -0.57
N ALA A 136 -2.74 9.59 0.49
CA ALA A 136 -2.52 10.10 1.84
C ALA A 136 -1.01 10.19 2.01
N GLN A 137 -0.49 11.39 1.90
CA GLN A 137 0.93 11.65 2.08
C GLN A 137 1.26 11.01 3.42
N PRO A 138 2.31 10.23 3.54
CA PRO A 138 2.85 10.00 4.85
C PRO A 138 3.14 11.40 5.37
N GLU A 139 2.31 11.91 6.28
CA GLU A 139 2.67 13.06 7.10
C GLU A 139 3.90 12.62 7.89
N VAL A 140 5.03 12.73 7.25
CA VAL A 140 6.30 12.79 7.95
C VAL A 140 6.24 14.14 8.63
N GLN A 141 5.67 14.18 9.84
CA GLN A 141 5.88 15.30 10.74
C GLN A 141 7.38 15.30 11.02
N PHE A 142 8.10 16.09 10.24
CA PHE A 142 9.48 16.37 10.49
C PHE A 142 9.53 17.03 11.88
N SER A 143 10.39 16.55 12.75
CA SER A 143 10.54 17.04 14.12
C SER A 143 10.82 18.54 14.06
N THR A 144 9.98 19.36 14.68
CA THR A 144 10.15 20.81 14.84
C THR A 144 11.31 21.17 15.77
N ARG A 145 12.42 20.42 15.73
CA ARG A 145 13.60 20.72 16.53
C ARG A 145 14.29 21.98 16.00
N PRO A 146 14.59 22.97 16.82
CA PRO A 146 15.30 24.15 16.38
C PRO A 146 16.69 23.78 15.86
N VAL A 147 17.03 24.31 14.69
CA VAL A 147 18.35 24.10 14.05
C VAL A 147 19.23 25.31 14.32
N PHE A 148 20.19 25.14 15.19
CA PHE A 148 21.04 26.22 15.66
C PHE A 148 22.05 26.67 14.59
N GLY A 149 22.09 27.98 14.31
CA GLY A 149 23.08 28.63 13.46
C GLY A 149 23.11 28.19 12.00
N ARG A 150 22.07 27.57 11.47
CA ARG A 150 21.99 27.03 10.11
C ARG A 150 21.02 27.77 9.17
N GLU A 151 20.41 28.88 9.63
CA GLU A 151 19.41 29.63 8.82
C GLU A 151 19.93 30.08 7.45
N LYS A 152 21.14 30.64 7.41
CA LYS A 152 21.78 31.07 6.16
C LYS A 152 22.06 29.89 5.25
N LEU A 153 22.51 28.79 5.82
CA LEU A 153 22.75 27.54 5.09
C LEU A 153 21.48 26.97 4.50
N LEU A 154 20.40 26.92 5.26
CA LEU A 154 19.09 26.42 4.78
C LEU A 154 18.57 27.27 3.61
N ALA A 155 18.76 28.60 3.64
CA ALA A 155 18.42 29.48 2.52
C ALA A 155 19.22 29.13 1.27
N VAL A 156 20.55 29.00 1.39
CA VAL A 156 21.44 28.65 0.27
C VAL A 156 21.11 27.27 -0.29
N LEU A 157 20.88 26.27 0.57
CA LEU A 157 20.53 24.92 0.12
C LEU A 157 19.16 24.89 -0.57
N SER A 158 18.19 25.70 -0.13
CA SER A 158 16.89 25.83 -0.82
C SER A 158 17.06 26.34 -2.24
N GLU A 159 17.82 27.42 -2.42
CA GLU A 159 18.12 27.98 -3.74
C GLU A 159 18.89 26.99 -4.64
N GLN A 160 19.88 26.29 -4.07
CA GLN A 160 20.66 25.29 -4.81
C GLN A 160 19.80 24.09 -5.24
N LEU A 161 18.90 23.63 -4.38
CA LEU A 161 18.02 22.51 -4.67
C LEU A 161 17.06 22.85 -5.83
N GLU A 162 16.53 24.07 -5.85
CA GLU A 162 15.68 24.54 -6.96
C GLU A 162 16.47 24.71 -8.27
N ALA A 163 17.69 25.25 -8.18
CA ALA A 163 18.50 25.51 -9.37
C ALA A 163 19.15 24.26 -9.98
N ARG A 164 19.58 23.33 -9.14
CA ARG A 164 20.42 22.18 -9.53
C ARG A 164 19.70 20.84 -9.51
N ARG A 165 18.61 20.71 -8.79
CA ARG A 165 17.80 19.49 -8.61
C ARG A 165 18.51 18.33 -7.89
N PHE A 166 19.82 18.30 -7.79
CA PHE A 166 20.59 17.26 -7.12
C PHE A 166 21.64 17.87 -6.19
N VAL A 167 21.42 17.75 -4.89
CA VAL A 167 22.28 18.28 -3.84
C VAL A 167 22.66 17.16 -2.88
N THR A 168 23.95 17.04 -2.59
CA THR A 168 24.48 16.12 -1.59
C THR A 168 25.07 16.92 -0.43
N ILE A 169 24.53 16.72 0.77
CA ILE A 169 25.10 17.25 2.03
C ILE A 169 26.12 16.24 2.52
N THR A 170 27.41 16.60 2.42
CA THR A 170 28.49 15.78 2.96
C THR A 170 28.96 16.30 4.33
N GLY A 171 29.62 15.46 5.10
CA GLY A 171 30.21 15.84 6.36
C GLY A 171 30.35 14.69 7.34
N HIS A 172 31.05 14.96 8.45
CA HIS A 172 31.37 13.94 9.42
C HIS A 172 30.14 13.41 10.17
N ALA A 173 30.29 12.24 10.77
CA ALA A 173 29.28 11.67 11.65
C ALA A 173 28.96 12.62 12.81
N GLY A 174 27.67 12.76 13.14
CA GLY A 174 27.22 13.60 14.26
C GLY A 174 27.22 15.11 14.01
N ILE A 175 27.54 15.58 12.79
CA ILE A 175 27.60 17.01 12.49
C ILE A 175 26.24 17.67 12.28
N GLY A 176 25.18 16.83 12.11
CA GLY A 176 23.80 17.29 11.94
C GLY A 176 23.30 17.26 10.48
N LYS A 177 23.84 16.41 9.59
CA LYS A 177 23.38 16.26 8.18
C LYS A 177 21.91 15.95 8.09
N THR A 178 21.46 14.91 8.78
CA THR A 178 20.04 14.50 8.81
C THR A 178 19.13 15.61 9.35
N THR A 179 19.58 16.32 10.40
CA THR A 179 18.83 17.44 10.99
C THR A 179 18.67 18.60 10.00
N VAL A 180 19.74 18.93 9.27
CA VAL A 180 19.71 19.96 8.21
C VAL A 180 18.82 19.52 7.06
N ALA A 181 18.88 18.25 6.64
CA ALA A 181 18.04 17.73 5.58
C ALA A 181 16.54 17.77 5.96
N GLN A 182 16.19 17.42 7.19
CA GLN A 182 14.82 17.51 7.71
C GLN A 182 14.32 18.97 7.77
N ALA A 183 15.13 19.88 8.29
CA ALA A 183 14.78 21.30 8.36
C ALA A 183 14.65 21.93 6.95
N LEU A 184 15.47 21.48 6.01
CA LEU A 184 15.35 21.90 4.60
C LEU A 184 14.06 21.36 3.99
N ALA A 185 13.70 20.11 4.29
CA ALA A 185 12.46 19.49 3.86
C ALA A 185 11.24 20.32 4.28
N ASP A 186 11.13 20.66 5.56
CA ASP A 186 10.06 21.51 6.10
C ASP A 186 9.97 22.87 5.38
N ARG A 187 11.13 23.47 5.11
CA ARG A 187 11.21 24.79 4.48
C ARG A 187 10.77 24.77 3.03
N VAL A 188 11.13 23.71 2.27
CA VAL A 188 10.86 23.64 0.82
C VAL A 188 9.55 22.91 0.49
N GLN A 189 8.92 22.24 1.46
CA GLN A 189 7.68 21.50 1.28
C GLN A 189 6.60 22.26 0.47
N PRO A 190 6.34 23.57 0.71
CA PRO A 190 5.34 24.32 -0.06
C PRO A 190 5.65 24.42 -1.57
N HIS A 191 6.91 24.22 -1.97
CA HIS A 191 7.34 24.31 -3.37
C HIS A 191 7.21 22.98 -4.14
N TYR A 192 6.93 21.87 -3.44
CA TYR A 192 6.78 20.54 -4.00
C TYR A 192 5.32 20.05 -3.83
N GLY A 193 4.50 20.27 -4.84
CA GLY A 193 3.04 20.05 -4.81
C GLY A 193 2.64 18.59 -4.56
N GLN A 194 3.50 17.63 -4.88
CA GLN A 194 3.30 16.19 -4.61
C GLN A 194 4.06 15.71 -3.35
N GLY A 195 4.69 16.63 -2.62
CA GLY A 195 5.28 16.38 -1.33
C GLY A 195 6.78 16.10 -1.32
N VAL A 196 7.27 15.84 -0.10
CA VAL A 196 8.66 15.50 0.20
C VAL A 196 8.69 14.07 0.73
N CYS A 197 9.48 13.21 0.09
CA CYS A 197 9.67 11.82 0.50
C CYS A 197 11.03 11.66 1.18
N PHE A 198 11.02 11.31 2.48
CA PHE A 198 12.24 11.07 3.26
C PHE A 198 12.50 9.57 3.38
N ILE A 199 13.69 9.13 2.97
CA ILE A 199 14.11 7.75 2.86
C ILE A 199 15.42 7.57 3.63
N ASP A 200 15.38 6.84 4.73
CA ASP A 200 16.58 6.49 5.51
C ASP A 200 17.15 5.16 4.98
N LEU A 201 18.33 5.21 4.41
CA LEU A 201 19.02 4.04 3.86
C LEU A 201 19.89 3.31 4.89
N ALA A 202 19.96 3.75 6.16
CA ALA A 202 20.80 3.14 7.19
C ALA A 202 20.55 1.65 7.40
N SER A 203 19.31 1.19 7.17
CA SER A 203 18.93 -0.22 7.30
C SER A 203 19.21 -1.08 6.06
N VAL A 204 19.66 -0.48 4.96
CA VAL A 204 19.92 -1.17 3.69
C VAL A 204 21.30 -1.79 3.71
N SER A 205 21.42 -3.07 4.04
CA SER A 205 22.71 -3.78 4.10
C SER A 205 23.30 -4.14 2.73
N ARG A 206 22.47 -4.12 1.67
CA ARG A 206 22.89 -4.44 0.29
C ARG A 206 22.46 -3.36 -0.67
N GLY A 207 23.39 -2.86 -1.45
CA GLY A 207 23.12 -1.85 -2.47
C GLY A 207 22.03 -2.26 -3.47
N GLN A 208 21.92 -3.55 -3.77
CA GLN A 208 20.87 -4.09 -4.64
C GLN A 208 19.44 -3.83 -4.15
N LEU A 209 19.25 -3.44 -2.89
CA LEU A 209 17.93 -3.11 -2.32
C LEU A 209 17.61 -1.61 -2.33
N VAL A 210 18.52 -0.75 -2.76
CA VAL A 210 18.31 0.72 -2.77
C VAL A 210 17.06 1.09 -3.56
N HIS A 211 16.91 0.54 -4.76
CA HIS A 211 15.72 0.81 -5.59
C HIS A 211 14.43 0.27 -4.95
N VAL A 212 14.49 -0.86 -4.24
CA VAL A 212 13.34 -1.43 -3.54
C VAL A 212 12.87 -0.51 -2.41
N VAL A 213 13.81 0.03 -1.63
CA VAL A 213 13.49 0.94 -0.51
C VAL A 213 12.95 2.28 -1.04
N ILE A 214 13.52 2.80 -2.14
CA ILE A 214 13.01 4.01 -2.81
C ILE A 214 11.58 3.77 -3.30
N ALA A 215 11.34 2.65 -3.98
CA ALA A 215 10.01 2.28 -4.47
C ALA A 215 9.01 2.12 -3.32
N ALA A 216 9.39 1.42 -2.26
CA ALA A 216 8.53 1.22 -1.09
C ALA A 216 8.15 2.55 -0.40
N ALA A 217 9.11 3.47 -0.25
CA ALA A 217 8.87 4.79 0.34
C ALA A 217 7.93 5.65 -0.52
N LEU A 218 8.04 5.51 -1.83
CA LEU A 218 7.16 6.16 -2.80
C LEU A 218 5.85 5.39 -3.03
N LYS A 219 5.69 4.23 -2.39
CA LYS A 219 4.58 3.30 -2.60
C LYS A 219 4.47 2.82 -4.07
N ILE A 220 5.62 2.62 -4.71
CA ILE A 220 5.75 2.13 -6.10
C ILE A 220 6.19 0.67 -6.03
N GLU A 221 5.48 -0.24 -6.68
CA GLU A 221 5.95 -1.61 -6.89
C GLU A 221 6.89 -1.65 -8.11
N CYS A 222 8.10 -2.21 -7.89
CA CYS A 222 9.14 -2.25 -8.91
C CYS A 222 8.93 -3.38 -9.90
N ASN A 223 9.10 -3.09 -11.18
CA ASN A 223 9.12 -4.08 -12.25
C ASN A 223 10.43 -4.87 -12.21
N ALA A 224 10.36 -6.20 -12.33
CA ALA A 224 11.53 -7.08 -12.21
C ALA A 224 12.59 -6.87 -13.32
N GLU A 225 12.23 -6.28 -14.47
CA GLU A 225 13.16 -6.08 -15.60
C GLU A 225 13.94 -4.75 -15.53
N ASP A 226 13.32 -3.64 -15.10
CA ASP A 226 14.01 -2.34 -14.97
C ASP A 226 13.34 -1.48 -13.86
N PRO A 227 13.63 -1.79 -12.59
CA PRO A 227 12.97 -1.14 -11.46
C PRO A 227 13.19 0.37 -11.40
N LEU A 228 14.40 0.82 -11.74
CA LEU A 228 14.77 2.24 -11.65
C LEU A 228 14.05 3.11 -12.67
N ARG A 229 13.87 2.61 -13.90
CA ARG A 229 13.07 3.33 -14.90
C ARG A 229 11.59 3.35 -14.56
N GLY A 230 11.08 2.31 -13.91
CA GLY A 230 9.72 2.30 -13.36
C GLY A 230 9.50 3.45 -12.38
N ILE A 231 10.40 3.59 -11.39
CA ILE A 231 10.40 4.71 -10.44
C ILE A 231 10.49 6.07 -11.16
N ALA A 232 11.42 6.18 -12.11
CA ALA A 232 11.66 7.43 -12.83
C ALA A 232 10.45 7.90 -13.66
N ARG A 233 9.78 6.99 -14.38
CA ARG A 233 8.56 7.31 -15.14
C ARG A 233 7.45 7.80 -14.22
N ARG A 234 7.31 7.19 -13.05
CA ARG A 234 6.31 7.58 -12.07
C ARG A 234 6.53 8.98 -11.52
N LEU A 235 7.79 9.33 -11.27
CA LEU A 235 8.19 10.65 -10.81
C LEU A 235 8.17 11.72 -11.92
N ALA A 236 8.11 11.32 -13.20
CA ALA A 236 8.24 12.22 -14.34
C ALA A 236 7.11 13.27 -14.41
N ALA A 237 5.89 12.90 -14.02
CA ALA A 237 4.72 13.80 -14.06
C ALA A 237 4.62 14.74 -12.85
N ASN A 238 5.40 14.53 -11.79
CA ASN A 238 5.17 15.13 -10.48
C ASN A 238 6.38 15.90 -9.97
N LYS A 239 6.14 17.07 -9.34
CA LYS A 239 7.18 17.85 -8.67
C LYS A 239 7.38 17.30 -7.24
N VAL A 240 8.34 16.38 -7.07
CA VAL A 240 8.65 15.67 -5.83
C VAL A 240 10.08 15.94 -5.40
N LEU A 241 10.31 16.06 -4.09
CA LEU A 241 11.64 16.03 -3.49
C LEU A 241 11.88 14.66 -2.83
N LEU A 242 12.91 13.95 -3.32
CA LEU A 242 13.43 12.76 -2.65
C LEU A 242 14.57 13.14 -1.73
N ILE A 243 14.50 12.71 -0.47
CA ILE A 243 15.59 12.85 0.50
C ILE A 243 16.11 11.46 0.84
N LEU A 244 17.35 11.19 0.45
CA LEU A 244 18.03 9.93 0.73
C LEU A 244 19.05 10.16 1.84
N ASP A 245 18.77 9.62 3.03
CA ASP A 245 19.60 9.83 4.22
C ASP A 245 20.51 8.62 4.49
N ASN A 246 21.72 8.85 4.98
CA ASN A 246 22.71 7.83 5.36
C ASN A 246 23.19 6.96 4.18
N CYS A 247 23.57 7.56 3.06
CA CYS A 247 23.96 6.83 1.84
C CYS A 247 25.39 6.26 1.84
N GLU A 248 26.19 6.51 2.92
CA GLU A 248 27.63 6.22 2.94
C GLU A 248 28.07 4.76 2.73
N HIS A 249 27.16 3.82 2.88
CA HIS A 249 27.44 2.37 2.72
C HIS A 249 26.88 1.78 1.43
N VAL A 250 26.13 2.57 0.64
CA VAL A 250 25.46 2.16 -0.61
C VAL A 250 25.64 3.22 -1.72
N LEU A 251 26.84 3.80 -1.83
CA LEU A 251 27.12 4.98 -2.68
C LEU A 251 26.91 4.69 -4.16
N GLU A 252 27.46 3.59 -4.68
CA GLU A 252 27.43 3.28 -6.13
C GLU A 252 25.99 3.02 -6.61
N GLU A 253 25.22 2.26 -5.84
CA GLU A 253 23.85 1.93 -6.20
C GLU A 253 22.92 3.13 -6.04
N THR A 254 23.15 3.94 -5.02
CA THR A 254 22.43 5.21 -4.84
C THR A 254 22.75 6.20 -5.96
N ALA A 255 24.01 6.31 -6.37
CA ALA A 255 24.41 7.14 -7.51
C ALA A 255 23.71 6.69 -8.79
N THR A 256 23.76 5.38 -9.09
CA THR A 256 23.10 4.81 -10.27
C THR A 256 21.59 5.06 -10.24
N ALA A 257 20.94 4.86 -9.09
CA ALA A 257 19.50 5.10 -8.96
C ALA A 257 19.12 6.57 -9.20
N ILE A 258 19.89 7.50 -8.63
CA ILE A 258 19.66 8.94 -8.81
C ILE A 258 19.86 9.37 -10.26
N GLU A 259 20.89 8.90 -10.93
CA GLU A 259 21.17 9.23 -12.34
C GLU A 259 20.00 8.81 -13.24
N VAL A 260 19.50 7.59 -13.08
CA VAL A 260 18.34 7.08 -13.84
C VAL A 260 17.10 7.92 -13.53
N ILE A 261 16.81 8.17 -12.25
CA ILE A 261 15.63 8.95 -11.84
C ILE A 261 15.69 10.38 -12.41
N LEU A 262 16.81 11.08 -12.27
CA LEU A 262 16.94 12.46 -12.71
C LEU A 262 17.00 12.62 -14.23
N HIS A 263 17.41 11.57 -14.95
CA HIS A 263 17.39 11.55 -16.41
C HIS A 263 15.97 11.57 -16.95
N ASP A 264 15.10 10.72 -16.43
CA ASP A 264 13.75 10.52 -16.95
C ASP A 264 12.72 11.43 -16.23
N ALA A 265 12.90 11.73 -14.94
CA ALA A 265 11.99 12.57 -14.14
C ALA A 265 12.49 14.01 -14.02
N ARG A 266 12.16 14.86 -15.00
CA ARG A 266 12.65 16.24 -15.08
C ARG A 266 12.18 17.17 -13.96
N GLN A 267 11.08 16.87 -13.29
CA GLN A 267 10.53 17.67 -12.19
C GLN A 267 10.93 17.16 -10.81
N CYS A 268 11.58 16.01 -10.73
CA CYS A 268 12.09 15.46 -9.49
C CYS A 268 13.35 16.18 -9.04
N SER A 269 13.47 16.44 -7.74
CA SER A 269 14.70 16.91 -7.09
C SER A 269 15.17 15.88 -6.06
N VAL A 270 16.46 15.77 -5.85
CA VAL A 270 17.06 14.80 -4.92
C VAL A 270 18.00 15.53 -3.96
N LEU A 271 17.82 15.26 -2.68
CA LEU A 271 18.70 15.66 -1.59
C LEU A 271 19.32 14.41 -0.95
N VAL A 272 20.61 14.37 -0.86
CA VAL A 272 21.34 13.23 -0.28
C VAL A 272 22.10 13.65 0.95
N THR A 273 22.18 12.82 1.97
CA THR A 273 23.16 12.95 3.04
C THR A 273 24.12 11.77 3.02
N SER A 274 25.41 12.08 3.10
CA SER A 274 26.48 11.08 3.11
C SER A 274 27.72 11.59 3.84
N ARG A 275 28.67 10.72 4.13
CA ARG A 275 30.00 11.11 4.65
C ARG A 275 30.94 11.57 3.53
N GLU A 276 30.73 11.08 2.32
CA GLU A 276 31.51 11.42 1.14
C GLU A 276 30.58 11.64 -0.08
N PRO A 277 31.04 12.34 -1.12
CA PRO A 277 30.28 12.56 -2.34
C PRO A 277 29.94 11.23 -3.04
N LEU A 278 28.76 11.17 -3.68
CA LEU A 278 28.35 10.01 -4.50
C LEU A 278 29.13 9.94 -5.81
N ARG A 279 29.69 11.07 -6.27
CA ARG A 279 30.39 11.23 -7.57
C ARG A 279 29.49 10.91 -8.77
N ALA A 280 28.21 11.19 -8.64
CA ALA A 280 27.18 10.98 -9.66
C ALA A 280 27.07 12.20 -10.60
N GLN A 281 26.57 11.98 -11.80
CA GLN A 281 26.42 13.04 -12.79
C GLN A 281 25.43 14.12 -12.32
N GLY A 282 25.85 15.38 -12.36
CA GLY A 282 25.00 16.51 -11.95
C GLY A 282 24.94 16.75 -10.44
N GLU A 283 25.69 16.00 -9.66
CA GLU A 283 25.78 16.16 -8.21
C GLU A 283 26.36 17.52 -7.84
N PHE A 284 25.67 18.25 -6.95
CA PHE A 284 26.19 19.44 -6.29
C PHE A 284 26.49 19.11 -4.83
N VAL A 285 27.76 19.10 -4.46
CA VAL A 285 28.22 18.71 -3.12
C VAL A 285 28.33 19.93 -2.23
N HIS A 286 27.70 19.87 -1.05
CA HIS A 286 27.83 20.87 0.00
C HIS A 286 28.42 20.21 1.27
N GLU A 287 29.63 20.61 1.62
CA GLU A 287 30.27 20.14 2.85
C GLU A 287 29.72 20.89 4.07
N LEU A 288 29.07 20.16 4.99
CA LEU A 288 28.53 20.73 6.23
C LEU A 288 29.65 20.96 7.24
N ALA A 289 29.95 22.22 7.51
CA ALA A 289 30.91 22.59 8.50
C ALA A 289 30.42 22.34 9.96
N PRO A 290 31.29 22.15 10.95
CA PRO A 290 30.93 22.13 12.37
C PRO A 290 30.18 23.39 12.80
N LEU A 291 29.49 23.32 13.95
CA LEU A 291 28.88 24.51 14.56
C LEU A 291 29.97 25.49 14.99
N PRO A 292 29.85 26.77 14.63
CA PRO A 292 30.77 27.80 15.09
C PRO A 292 30.80 27.85 16.63
N TYR A 293 32.00 27.92 17.20
CA TYR A 293 32.23 28.02 18.63
C TYR A 293 33.21 29.17 18.91
N PRO A 294 33.21 29.75 20.16
CA PRO A 294 34.03 30.89 20.48
C PRO A 294 35.54 30.55 20.53
N PRO A 295 36.42 31.50 20.11
CA PRO A 295 37.84 31.35 20.30
C PRO A 295 38.20 31.34 21.79
N ASP A 296 39.46 31.10 22.11
CA ASP A 296 39.97 31.21 23.48
C ASP A 296 40.12 32.67 23.87
N ALA A 297 39.03 33.22 24.43
CA ALA A 297 38.98 34.64 24.87
C ALA A 297 38.57 34.70 26.34
N PRO A 298 39.45 35.20 27.24
CA PRO A 298 39.17 35.21 28.67
C PRO A 298 38.01 36.17 29.07
N ASP A 299 37.76 37.21 28.30
CA ASP A 299 36.79 38.28 28.59
C ASP A 299 35.41 38.04 27.96
N LEU A 300 35.09 36.84 27.48
CA LEU A 300 33.82 36.51 26.89
C LEU A 300 32.71 36.47 27.94
N ASN A 301 31.65 37.27 27.78
CA ASN A 301 30.47 37.26 28.62
C ASN A 301 29.37 36.35 28.09
N THR A 302 28.31 36.13 28.88
CA THR A 302 27.16 35.27 28.53
C THR A 302 26.48 35.67 27.21
N GLU A 303 26.23 36.96 27.00
CA GLU A 303 25.54 37.48 25.82
C GLU A 303 26.35 37.23 24.52
N GLN A 304 27.63 37.44 24.57
CA GLN A 304 28.55 37.21 23.47
C GLN A 304 28.71 35.69 23.19
N ALA A 305 28.78 34.88 24.25
CA ALA A 305 28.89 33.44 24.13
C ALA A 305 27.65 32.82 23.47
N MET A 306 26.47 33.30 23.80
CA MET A 306 25.20 32.83 23.23
C MET A 306 25.04 33.18 21.73
N GLN A 307 25.87 34.02 21.15
CA GLN A 307 25.89 34.27 19.70
C GLN A 307 26.53 33.11 18.90
N TYR A 308 27.21 32.20 19.59
CA TYR A 308 27.82 31.04 18.96
C TYR A 308 26.87 29.84 19.01
N PRO A 309 26.49 29.29 17.85
CA PRO A 309 25.51 28.17 17.76
C PRO A 309 25.91 26.95 18.57
N ALA A 310 27.20 26.66 18.73
CA ALA A 310 27.65 25.54 19.55
C ALA A 310 27.33 25.74 21.04
N ILE A 311 27.44 26.98 21.53
CA ILE A 311 27.08 27.35 22.92
C ILE A 311 25.55 27.34 23.07
N GLU A 312 24.84 27.92 22.12
CA GLU A 312 23.37 27.94 22.11
C GLU A 312 22.81 26.51 22.19
N LEU A 313 23.33 25.60 21.38
CA LEU A 313 22.96 24.17 21.43
C LEU A 313 23.31 23.55 22.79
N LEU A 314 24.52 23.79 23.32
CA LEU A 314 24.94 23.24 24.62
C LEU A 314 23.99 23.68 25.72
N VAL A 315 23.70 24.97 25.82
CA VAL A 315 22.86 25.56 26.86
C VAL A 315 21.43 25.07 26.77
N GLU A 316 20.87 25.02 25.59
CA GLU A 316 19.52 24.54 25.39
C GLU A 316 19.38 23.04 25.74
N ARG A 317 20.37 22.22 25.39
CA ARG A 317 20.36 20.79 25.77
C ARG A 317 20.60 20.61 27.29
N ILE A 318 21.41 21.42 27.94
CA ILE A 318 21.54 21.39 29.40
C ILE A 318 20.19 21.73 30.04
N ALA A 319 19.53 22.81 29.58
CA ALA A 319 18.24 23.23 30.12
C ALA A 319 17.13 22.16 29.90
N ALA A 320 17.21 21.40 28.82
CA ALA A 320 16.29 20.27 28.56
C ALA A 320 16.47 19.12 29.59
N HIS A 321 17.70 18.91 30.09
CA HIS A 321 17.99 17.87 31.09
C HIS A 321 17.89 18.40 32.54
N ASP A 322 18.01 19.71 32.75
CA ASP A 322 17.92 20.38 34.04
C ASP A 322 17.15 21.70 33.94
N LEU A 323 15.84 21.65 34.19
CA LEU A 323 14.92 22.80 34.12
C LEU A 323 15.29 23.97 35.01
N GLY A 324 16.14 23.75 35.99
CA GLY A 324 16.65 24.80 36.90
C GLY A 324 17.98 25.42 36.47
N TYR A 325 18.59 24.95 35.39
CA TYR A 325 19.89 25.44 34.94
C TYR A 325 19.77 26.84 34.34
N VAL A 326 20.61 27.75 34.87
CA VAL A 326 20.73 29.12 34.36
C VAL A 326 22.18 29.36 33.97
N PHE A 327 22.42 29.59 32.68
CA PHE A 327 23.75 29.89 32.14
C PHE A 327 24.22 31.27 32.60
N ARG A 328 25.39 31.36 33.17
CA ARG A 328 25.95 32.59 33.78
C ARG A 328 27.39 32.81 33.30
N ASP A 329 27.94 34.04 33.52
CA ASP A 329 29.28 34.40 33.09
C ASP A 329 30.36 33.44 33.63
N ARG A 330 30.20 32.90 34.83
CA ARG A 330 31.11 31.90 35.39
C ARG A 330 31.17 30.58 34.61
N ASP A 331 30.12 30.28 33.86
CA ASP A 331 29.99 29.02 33.09
C ASP A 331 30.54 29.16 31.67
N VAL A 332 30.75 30.40 31.20
CA VAL A 332 31.08 30.70 29.80
C VAL A 332 32.40 30.06 29.36
N GLN A 333 33.45 30.18 30.21
CA GLN A 333 34.77 29.63 29.85
C GLN A 333 34.73 28.09 29.76
N ALA A 334 34.00 27.43 30.67
CA ALA A 334 33.83 25.99 30.63
C ALA A 334 33.04 25.55 29.41
N ALA A 335 31.93 26.24 29.09
CA ALA A 335 31.13 25.98 27.91
C ALA A 335 31.93 26.15 26.61
N ALA A 336 32.71 27.26 26.52
CA ALA A 336 33.60 27.51 25.39
C ALA A 336 34.65 26.40 25.22
N ALA A 337 35.26 25.99 26.33
CA ALA A 337 36.25 24.90 26.33
C ALA A 337 35.63 23.55 25.89
N ILE A 338 34.43 23.24 26.37
CA ILE A 338 33.69 22.02 25.92
C ILE A 338 33.48 22.08 24.41
N CYS A 339 32.90 23.16 23.88
CA CYS A 339 32.59 23.27 22.43
C CYS A 339 33.86 23.23 21.57
N ARG A 340 34.96 23.85 22.01
CA ARG A 340 36.26 23.76 21.33
C ARG A 340 36.84 22.35 21.31
N LYS A 341 36.84 21.67 22.47
CA LYS A 341 37.32 20.29 22.58
C LYS A 341 36.52 19.30 21.73
N LEU A 342 35.23 19.56 21.55
CA LEU A 342 34.32 18.75 20.73
C LEU A 342 34.24 19.25 19.28
N ASP A 343 35.09 20.22 18.89
CA ASP A 343 35.22 20.74 17.53
C ASP A 343 33.90 21.22 16.93
N GLY A 344 32.97 21.70 17.76
CA GLY A 344 31.64 22.11 17.32
C GLY A 344 30.78 20.98 16.75
N ASN A 345 31.11 19.73 17.05
CA ASN A 345 30.30 18.58 16.60
C ASN A 345 28.98 18.51 17.40
N ALA A 346 27.85 18.64 16.72
CA ALA A 346 26.54 18.79 17.35
C ALA A 346 26.18 17.59 18.25
N LEU A 347 26.38 16.35 17.78
CA LEU A 347 26.08 15.16 18.58
C LEU A 347 27.00 15.04 19.80
N ALA A 348 28.28 15.33 19.64
CA ALA A 348 29.22 15.32 20.77
C ALA A 348 28.85 16.36 21.83
N ILE A 349 28.39 17.53 21.41
CA ILE A 349 27.91 18.59 22.31
C ILE A 349 26.64 18.14 23.06
N GLU A 350 25.67 17.52 22.37
CA GLU A 350 24.46 16.97 23.01
C GLU A 350 24.79 15.90 24.06
N ILE A 351 25.70 14.98 23.71
CA ILE A 351 26.19 13.95 24.66
C ILE A 351 26.86 14.57 25.87
N ALA A 352 27.67 15.62 25.70
CA ALA A 352 28.33 16.33 26.81
C ALA A 352 27.30 17.09 27.67
N ALA A 353 26.32 17.76 27.06
CA ALA A 353 25.25 18.48 27.75
C ALA A 353 24.48 17.58 28.74
N ALA A 354 24.16 16.34 28.35
CA ALA A 354 23.47 15.39 29.22
C ALA A 354 24.27 15.02 30.48
N ARG A 355 25.57 15.29 30.52
CA ARG A 355 26.46 15.00 31.67
C ARG A 355 26.60 16.18 32.62
N VAL A 356 26.24 17.38 32.22
CA VAL A 356 26.37 18.58 33.04
C VAL A 356 25.60 18.47 34.36
N LYS A 357 24.43 17.88 34.35
CA LYS A 357 23.61 17.64 35.53
C LYS A 357 24.33 16.78 36.60
N ALA A 358 25.10 15.80 36.16
CA ALA A 358 25.79 14.86 37.04
C ALA A 358 27.14 15.42 37.59
N PHE A 359 27.89 16.15 36.75
CA PHE A 359 29.27 16.51 37.05
C PHE A 359 29.50 18.01 37.17
N GLY A 360 28.55 18.84 36.78
CA GLY A 360 28.70 20.28 36.68
C GLY A 360 29.50 20.71 35.46
N ILE A 361 29.15 21.86 34.87
CA ILE A 361 29.76 22.34 33.63
C ILE A 361 31.27 22.66 33.80
N ALA A 362 31.70 23.11 34.99
CA ALA A 362 33.07 23.52 35.28
C ALA A 362 34.09 22.36 35.22
N HIS A 363 33.68 21.13 35.59
CA HIS A 363 34.57 19.96 35.63
C HIS A 363 34.63 19.17 34.31
N LEU A 364 33.66 19.37 33.43
CA LEU A 364 33.56 18.61 32.15
C LEU A 364 34.81 18.82 31.25
N PRO A 365 35.38 20.04 31.09
CA PRO A 365 36.56 20.22 30.24
C PRO A 365 37.77 19.39 30.69
N GLU A 366 38.03 19.26 32.01
CA GLU A 366 39.12 18.46 32.54
C GLU A 366 38.90 16.97 32.33
N MET A 367 37.66 16.48 32.46
CA MET A 367 37.30 15.09 32.22
C MET A 367 37.49 14.73 30.75
N LEU A 368 37.14 15.61 29.83
CA LEU A 368 37.37 15.41 28.39
C LEU A 368 38.87 15.32 28.08
N ASP A 369 39.75 16.09 28.73
CA ASP A 369 41.22 15.99 28.57
C ASP A 369 41.77 14.63 28.98
N GLY A 370 41.27 14.04 30.04
CA GLY A 370 41.65 12.68 30.47
C GLY A 370 41.41 11.62 29.39
N VAL A 371 40.24 11.64 28.73
CA VAL A 371 39.86 10.71 27.66
C VAL A 371 40.71 10.91 26.39
N PHE A 372 40.96 12.16 25.98
CA PHE A 372 41.80 12.46 24.82
C PHE A 372 43.25 12.01 25.00
N ARG A 373 43.82 12.07 26.22
CA ARG A 373 45.17 11.57 26.50
C ARG A 373 45.28 10.05 26.39
N LEU A 374 44.28 9.28 26.84
CA LEU A 374 44.27 7.83 26.77
C LEU A 374 44.18 7.30 25.31
N GLN A 375 43.49 8.00 24.44
CA GLN A 375 43.33 7.58 23.02
C GLN A 375 44.53 7.95 22.12
N MET A 376 45.39 8.88 22.53
CA MET A 376 46.61 9.21 21.76
C MET A 376 47.60 8.05 21.68
N THR A 377 47.43 6.97 22.44
CA THR A 377 48.28 5.77 22.39
C THR A 377 47.88 4.73 21.35
N GLY A 378 46.68 4.87 20.71
CA GLY A 378 46.14 3.84 19.76
C GLY A 378 45.71 4.33 18.39
N ARG A 379 46.46 4.47 17.38
CA ARG A 379 46.24 4.85 15.98
C ARG A 379 46.57 6.30 15.63
N ARG A 380 47.81 6.53 15.24
CA ARG A 380 48.32 7.83 14.79
C ARG A 380 47.83 8.34 13.44
N THR A 381 47.03 7.55 12.66
CA THR A 381 46.69 7.80 11.26
C THR A 381 45.24 8.29 11.02
N ALA A 382 44.35 8.36 12.05
CA ALA A 382 43.00 8.88 11.88
C ALA A 382 42.95 10.41 11.91
N LEU A 383 42.11 11.01 11.03
CA LEU A 383 41.89 12.45 10.96
C LEU A 383 41.37 12.99 12.32
N PRO A 384 41.80 14.20 12.76
CA PRO A 384 41.41 14.77 14.06
C PRO A 384 39.90 14.76 14.36
N ARG A 385 39.07 14.95 13.35
CA ARG A 385 37.61 15.07 13.44
C ARG A 385 36.88 13.74 13.69
N HIS A 386 37.46 12.62 13.32
CA HIS A 386 36.93 11.28 13.68
C HIS A 386 37.27 10.90 15.13
N ARG A 387 38.24 11.56 15.71
CA ARG A 387 38.69 11.33 17.11
C ARG A 387 37.73 11.95 18.13
N THR A 388 37.07 13.08 17.79
CA THR A 388 36.24 13.83 18.74
C THR A 388 34.92 13.13 19.06
N LEU A 389 34.19 12.62 18.06
CA LEU A 389 32.94 11.90 18.31
C LEU A 389 33.21 10.50 18.88
N GLY A 390 34.19 9.78 18.34
CA GLY A 390 34.60 8.47 18.88
C GLY A 390 35.04 8.58 20.33
N ALA A 391 35.85 9.60 20.65
CA ALA A 391 36.29 9.89 22.01
C ALA A 391 35.12 10.23 22.94
N ALA A 392 34.15 11.02 22.50
CA ALA A 392 32.95 11.35 23.28
C ALA A 392 32.09 10.11 23.55
N LEU A 393 31.95 9.21 22.55
CA LEU A 393 31.25 7.96 22.74
C LEU A 393 32.00 7.00 23.65
N ASP A 394 33.32 6.82 23.47
CA ASP A 394 34.17 6.02 24.37
C ASP A 394 34.12 6.51 25.80
N TRP A 395 34.21 7.83 26.03
CA TRP A 395 34.06 8.43 27.33
C TRP A 395 32.68 8.14 27.93
N THR A 396 31.61 8.36 27.15
CA THR A 396 30.26 8.08 27.60
C THR A 396 30.09 6.61 27.95
N TYR A 397 30.58 5.72 27.10
CA TYR A 397 30.54 4.28 27.29
C TYR A 397 31.30 3.83 28.55
N ALA A 398 32.48 4.38 28.77
CA ALA A 398 33.29 4.08 29.97
C ALA A 398 32.60 4.53 31.30
N MET A 399 31.70 5.51 31.23
CA MET A 399 30.95 5.99 32.40
C MET A 399 29.63 5.23 32.61
N LEU A 400 29.25 4.37 31.71
CA LEU A 400 28.11 3.49 31.90
C LEU A 400 28.45 2.37 32.89
N SER A 401 27.48 1.96 33.68
CA SER A 401 27.58 0.71 34.44
C SER A 401 27.77 -0.50 33.49
N ALA A 402 28.32 -1.59 34.01
CA ALA A 402 28.51 -2.79 33.20
C ALA A 402 27.21 -3.31 32.55
N GLN A 403 26.07 -3.14 33.23
CA GLN A 403 24.77 -3.53 32.71
C GLN A 403 24.29 -2.58 31.59
N GLU A 404 24.50 -1.28 31.74
CA GLU A 404 24.17 -0.31 30.68
C GLU A 404 25.05 -0.47 29.46
N GLN A 405 26.36 -0.78 29.66
CA GLN A 405 27.27 -1.08 28.56
C GLN A 405 26.79 -2.31 27.76
N ALA A 406 26.47 -3.40 28.47
CA ALA A 406 25.97 -4.63 27.85
C ALA A 406 24.67 -4.36 27.08
N MET A 407 23.74 -3.65 27.70
CA MET A 407 22.49 -3.27 27.07
C MET A 407 22.70 -2.42 25.81
N LEU A 408 23.54 -1.38 25.90
CA LEU A 408 23.82 -0.53 24.74
C LEU A 408 24.43 -1.31 23.58
N ARG A 409 25.36 -2.24 23.86
CA ARG A 409 25.94 -3.15 22.86
C ARG A 409 24.87 -4.00 22.19
N GLN A 410 24.03 -4.66 23.00
CA GLN A 410 23.00 -5.58 22.50
C GLN A 410 21.88 -4.83 21.73
N LEU A 411 21.53 -3.59 22.12
CA LEU A 411 20.57 -2.77 21.38
C LEU A 411 21.03 -2.41 19.96
N SER A 412 22.31 -2.53 19.63
CA SER A 412 22.83 -2.23 18.30
C SER A 412 22.31 -3.16 17.20
N VAL A 413 21.74 -4.31 17.57
CA VAL A 413 21.14 -5.25 16.62
C VAL A 413 19.88 -4.67 15.96
N PHE A 414 19.19 -3.74 16.62
CA PHE A 414 18.03 -3.08 16.06
C PHE A 414 18.45 -2.00 15.06
N THR A 415 18.15 -2.21 13.81
CA THR A 415 18.47 -1.25 12.73
C THR A 415 17.41 -0.15 12.56
N GLY A 416 16.19 -0.39 13.05
CA GLY A 416 15.07 0.54 12.98
C GLY A 416 14.47 0.91 14.33
N LEU A 417 13.15 1.12 14.34
CA LEU A 417 12.37 1.38 15.54
C LEU A 417 12.08 0.06 16.26
N PHE A 418 12.21 0.03 17.58
CA PHE A 418 11.92 -1.14 18.41
C PHE A 418 11.08 -0.78 19.64
N THR A 419 10.40 -1.76 20.19
CA THR A 419 9.56 -1.61 21.39
C THR A 419 10.29 -2.08 22.66
N LEU A 420 9.75 -1.74 23.83
CA LEU A 420 10.29 -2.25 25.09
C LEU A 420 10.17 -3.79 25.18
N ASN A 421 9.11 -4.37 24.59
CA ASN A 421 8.96 -5.82 24.53
C ASN A 421 10.06 -6.48 23.69
N ALA A 422 10.46 -5.86 22.57
CA ALA A 422 11.59 -6.32 21.78
C ALA A 422 12.90 -6.28 22.60
N VAL A 423 13.13 -5.20 23.35
CA VAL A 423 14.27 -5.08 24.26
C VAL A 423 14.29 -6.22 25.28
N GLN A 424 13.16 -6.47 25.92
CA GLN A 424 13.03 -7.54 26.94
C GLN A 424 13.28 -8.94 26.38
N ALA A 425 12.95 -9.19 25.10
CA ALA A 425 13.17 -10.48 24.45
C ALA A 425 14.62 -10.68 24.01
N VAL A 426 15.31 -9.62 23.60
CA VAL A 426 16.66 -9.71 23.01
C VAL A 426 17.76 -9.51 24.05
N ILE A 427 17.52 -8.69 25.06
CA ILE A 427 18.52 -8.35 26.10
C ILE A 427 18.47 -9.39 27.21
N ASP A 428 19.64 -9.90 27.57
CA ASP A 428 19.78 -10.91 28.61
C ASP A 428 19.77 -10.33 30.02
N VAL A 429 18.61 -9.71 30.38
CA VAL A 429 18.37 -9.13 31.72
C VAL A 429 16.89 -9.25 32.09
N PRO A 430 16.53 -9.29 33.41
CA PRO A 430 15.13 -9.31 33.83
C PRO A 430 14.34 -8.10 33.29
N ALA A 431 13.04 -8.29 33.00
CA ALA A 431 12.17 -7.27 32.40
C ALA A 431 12.12 -5.94 33.17
N GLU A 432 12.11 -6.02 34.51
CA GLU A 432 12.11 -4.83 35.39
C GLU A 432 13.40 -4.04 35.28
N VAL A 433 14.54 -4.72 35.20
CA VAL A 433 15.86 -4.13 35.05
C VAL A 433 16.03 -3.51 33.66
N SER A 434 15.52 -4.15 32.62
CA SER A 434 15.60 -3.65 31.24
C SER A 434 14.88 -2.31 31.09
N ALA A 435 13.72 -2.11 31.72
CA ALA A 435 12.99 -0.85 31.69
C ALA A 435 13.80 0.29 32.37
N GLN A 436 14.40 0.02 33.54
CA GLN A 436 15.24 1.00 34.25
C GLN A 436 16.51 1.38 33.46
N LEU A 437 17.16 0.38 32.85
CA LEU A 437 18.34 0.63 32.01
C LEU A 437 17.96 1.43 30.75
N MET A 438 16.81 1.15 30.12
CA MET A 438 16.30 1.94 29.00
C MET A 438 16.04 3.39 29.38
N GLU A 439 15.42 3.64 30.53
CA GLU A 439 15.21 5.00 31.06
C GLU A 439 16.55 5.72 31.27
N SER A 440 17.52 5.05 31.88
CA SER A 440 18.85 5.58 32.05
C SER A 440 19.56 5.89 30.72
N LEU A 441 19.45 5.04 29.70
CA LEU A 441 20.04 5.31 28.39
C LEU A 441 19.33 6.44 27.64
N LEU A 442 18.01 6.61 27.84
CA LEU A 442 17.25 7.77 27.34
C LEU A 442 17.73 9.06 27.98
N ASP A 443 17.87 9.10 29.33
CA ASP A 443 18.36 10.27 30.08
C ASP A 443 19.78 10.67 29.66
N LYS A 444 20.56 9.68 29.22
CA LYS A 444 21.92 9.88 28.70
C LYS A 444 21.99 10.20 27.21
N SER A 445 20.87 10.42 26.57
CA SER A 445 20.75 10.72 25.12
C SER A 445 21.39 9.70 24.19
N LEU A 446 21.56 8.45 24.64
CA LEU A 446 22.09 7.34 23.83
C LEU A 446 21.01 6.59 23.06
N VAL A 447 19.77 6.68 23.55
CA VAL A 447 18.58 6.12 22.91
C VAL A 447 17.56 7.26 22.73
N MET A 448 16.82 7.25 21.65
CA MET A 448 15.72 8.18 21.40
C MET A 448 14.39 7.47 21.55
N SER A 449 13.34 8.16 21.98
CA SER A 449 11.98 7.65 22.01
C SER A 449 11.08 8.45 21.08
N ARG A 450 10.13 7.75 20.44
CA ARG A 450 9.07 8.33 19.61
C ARG A 450 7.75 7.67 19.96
N GLU A 451 6.73 8.46 20.17
CA GLU A 451 5.37 7.96 20.39
C GLU A 451 4.55 8.16 19.12
N ARG A 452 3.91 7.08 18.67
CA ARG A 452 2.97 7.10 17.54
C ARG A 452 1.84 6.14 17.84
N ASN A 453 0.59 6.57 17.69
CA ASN A 453 -0.61 5.77 17.95
C ASN A 453 -0.62 5.14 19.36
N ALA A 454 -0.23 5.89 20.39
CA ALA A 454 -0.09 5.42 21.77
C ALA A 454 0.93 4.28 21.99
N ILE A 455 1.76 3.96 21.00
CA ILE A 455 2.86 3.00 21.12
C ILE A 455 4.16 3.77 21.21
N LYS A 456 4.86 3.64 22.34
CA LYS A 456 6.21 4.20 22.54
C LYS A 456 7.23 3.27 21.90
N ARG A 457 7.98 3.78 20.92
CA ARG A 457 9.06 3.08 20.23
C ARG A 457 10.39 3.78 20.50
N TYR A 458 11.46 3.04 20.39
CA TYR A 458 12.82 3.49 20.67
C TYR A 458 13.70 3.33 19.45
N ARG A 459 14.76 4.10 19.37
CA ARG A 459 15.76 4.02 18.29
C ARG A 459 17.10 4.47 18.80
N LEU A 460 18.19 3.87 18.33
CA LEU A 460 19.53 4.42 18.43
C LEU A 460 19.79 5.37 17.27
N LEU A 461 20.55 6.44 17.49
CA LEU A 461 21.15 7.19 16.39
C LEU A 461 22.14 6.28 15.66
N GLU A 462 22.21 6.37 14.33
CA GLU A 462 23.04 5.47 13.53
C GLU A 462 24.51 5.45 13.97
N THR A 463 25.07 6.60 14.29
CA THR A 463 26.44 6.71 14.83
C THR A 463 26.61 6.00 16.17
N THR A 464 25.62 6.08 17.05
CA THR A 464 25.62 5.37 18.35
C THR A 464 25.43 3.87 18.11
N ARG A 465 24.58 3.48 17.18
CA ARG A 465 24.34 2.07 16.80
C ARG A 465 25.61 1.42 16.28
N LEU A 466 26.28 2.05 15.30
CA LEU A 466 27.53 1.54 14.71
C LEU A 466 28.65 1.45 15.76
N TYR A 467 28.76 2.44 16.66
CA TYR A 467 29.70 2.37 17.77
C TYR A 467 29.40 1.21 18.71
N ALA A 468 28.12 1.05 19.09
CA ALA A 468 27.69 -0.02 19.99
C ALA A 468 27.85 -1.40 19.33
N GLN A 469 27.63 -1.51 18.01
CA GLN A 469 27.87 -2.71 17.22
C GLN A 469 29.36 -3.09 17.23
N HIS A 470 30.27 -2.14 17.02
CA HIS A 470 31.70 -2.40 17.11
C HIS A 470 32.10 -2.90 18.52
N LYS A 471 31.50 -2.31 19.56
CA LYS A 471 31.71 -2.80 20.94
C LYS A 471 31.11 -4.19 21.18
N LEU A 472 30.01 -4.55 20.52
CA LEU A 472 29.41 -5.88 20.56
C LEU A 472 30.36 -6.91 19.93
N GLU A 473 30.96 -6.58 18.78
CA GLU A 473 31.98 -7.39 18.09
C GLU A 473 33.23 -7.57 18.94
N GLU A 474 33.76 -6.49 19.55
CA GLU A 474 34.94 -6.54 20.46
C GLU A 474 34.71 -7.49 21.65
N HIS A 475 33.45 -7.64 22.10
CA HIS A 475 33.11 -8.52 23.23
C HIS A 475 32.69 -9.93 22.79
N GLY A 476 32.62 -10.22 21.47
CA GLY A 476 32.25 -11.51 20.93
C GLY A 476 30.76 -11.88 21.18
N GLU A 477 29.89 -10.89 21.39
CA GLU A 477 28.47 -11.08 21.73
C GLU A 477 27.56 -11.06 20.47
N THR A 478 28.11 -10.85 19.27
CA THR A 478 27.36 -10.58 18.02
C THR A 478 26.38 -11.69 17.69
N ASP A 479 26.85 -12.94 17.56
CA ASP A 479 26.01 -14.05 17.11
C ASP A 479 24.93 -14.42 18.12
N ALA A 480 25.29 -14.41 19.42
CA ALA A 480 24.33 -14.70 20.48
C ALA A 480 23.21 -13.65 20.54
N THR A 481 23.54 -12.37 20.32
CA THR A 481 22.55 -11.29 20.31
C THR A 481 21.69 -11.34 19.04
N ALA A 482 22.32 -11.59 17.90
CA ALA A 482 21.62 -11.70 16.63
C ALA A 482 20.66 -12.90 16.59
N LEU A 483 21.04 -14.03 17.21
CA LEU A 483 20.16 -15.19 17.36
C LEU A 483 18.91 -14.83 18.18
N ARG A 484 19.08 -14.23 19.37
CA ARG A 484 17.93 -13.80 20.19
C ARG A 484 17.04 -12.80 19.46
N HIS A 485 17.62 -11.89 18.68
CA HIS A 485 16.87 -10.97 17.86
C HIS A 485 16.09 -11.68 16.74
N ALA A 486 16.67 -12.66 16.09
CA ALA A 486 16.02 -13.46 15.05
C ALA A 486 14.89 -14.32 15.65
N ASP A 487 15.08 -14.93 16.82
CA ASP A 487 14.04 -15.67 17.54
C ASP A 487 12.87 -14.75 17.92
N TRP A 488 13.16 -13.56 18.46
CA TRP A 488 12.13 -12.56 18.75
C TRP A 488 11.36 -12.15 17.50
N ALA A 489 12.06 -11.88 16.39
CA ALA A 489 11.43 -11.50 15.14
C ALA A 489 10.51 -12.61 14.62
N LEU A 490 10.93 -13.87 14.75
CA LEU A 490 10.14 -15.04 14.40
C LEU A 490 8.86 -15.13 15.25
N ASP A 491 8.98 -14.95 16.57
CA ASP A 491 7.83 -14.95 17.48
C ASP A 491 6.83 -13.85 17.16
N GLU A 492 7.29 -12.62 16.86
CA GLU A 492 6.41 -11.52 16.46
C GLU A 492 5.75 -11.78 15.10
N LEU A 493 6.45 -12.38 14.15
CA LEU A 493 5.89 -12.80 12.87
C LEU A 493 4.82 -13.88 13.05
N HIS A 494 5.04 -14.88 13.91
CA HIS A 494 4.00 -15.87 14.23
C HIS A 494 2.73 -15.23 14.82
N LYS A 495 2.89 -14.26 15.74
CA LYS A 495 1.76 -13.47 16.27
C LYS A 495 1.07 -12.69 15.15
N SER A 496 1.86 -12.09 14.25
CA SER A 496 1.33 -11.33 13.12
C SER A 496 0.46 -12.19 12.20
N VAL A 497 0.87 -13.45 11.96
CA VAL A 497 0.10 -14.42 11.15
C VAL A 497 -1.19 -14.83 11.86
N GLN A 498 -1.16 -15.03 13.18
CA GLN A 498 -2.37 -15.34 13.96
C GLN A 498 -3.37 -14.16 13.93
N ASP A 499 -2.88 -12.93 14.03
CA ASP A 499 -3.69 -11.72 14.00
C ASP A 499 -4.21 -11.34 12.59
N LEU A 500 -3.82 -12.07 11.53
CA LEU A 500 -4.39 -11.90 10.19
C LEU A 500 -5.90 -12.13 10.17
N VAL A 501 -6.36 -13.05 11.01
CA VAL A 501 -7.78 -13.37 11.16
C VAL A 501 -8.38 -12.48 12.23
N GLY A 502 -9.35 -11.64 11.87
CA GLY A 502 -10.07 -10.78 12.81
C GLY A 502 -9.52 -9.37 13.01
N THR A 503 -8.40 -9.02 12.36
CA THR A 503 -7.83 -7.66 12.39
C THR A 503 -7.94 -7.00 11.02
N THR A 504 -8.33 -5.73 10.97
CA THR A 504 -8.37 -5.00 9.70
C THR A 504 -6.95 -4.81 9.15
N PRO A 505 -6.77 -4.76 7.80
CA PRO A 505 -5.45 -4.56 7.19
C PRO A 505 -4.71 -3.34 7.74
N GLN A 506 -5.41 -2.23 7.96
CA GLN A 506 -4.83 -1.00 8.49
C GLN A 506 -4.35 -1.14 9.94
N ALA A 507 -5.17 -1.74 10.81
CA ALA A 507 -4.79 -1.98 12.21
C ALA A 507 -3.60 -2.96 12.31
N TRP A 508 -3.58 -3.98 11.46
CA TRP A 508 -2.49 -4.94 11.37
C TRP A 508 -1.18 -4.27 10.92
N LEU A 509 -1.20 -3.45 9.85
CA LEU A 509 -0.03 -2.70 9.38
C LEU A 509 0.46 -1.66 10.40
N ALA A 510 -0.44 -0.99 11.11
CA ALA A 510 -0.07 -0.06 12.18
C ALA A 510 0.69 -0.75 13.31
N ARG A 511 0.38 -2.03 13.58
CA ARG A 511 1.01 -2.84 14.63
C ARG A 511 2.35 -3.43 14.17
N TYR A 512 2.39 -4.12 13.03
CA TYR A 512 3.51 -4.97 12.60
C TYR A 512 4.37 -4.33 11.49
N GLY A 513 3.83 -3.41 10.71
CA GLY A 513 4.55 -2.84 9.56
C GLY A 513 5.83 -2.08 9.92
N ALA A 514 5.94 -1.55 11.14
CA ALA A 514 7.12 -0.84 11.58
C ALA A 514 8.30 -1.76 11.96
N ASP A 515 8.06 -3.07 12.08
CA ASP A 515 9.10 -4.03 12.47
C ASP A 515 9.85 -4.62 11.25
N VAL A 516 9.53 -4.12 10.03
CA VAL A 516 10.12 -4.58 8.77
C VAL A 516 11.64 -4.55 8.75
N ASP A 517 12.26 -3.50 9.31
CA ASP A 517 13.73 -3.38 9.35
C ASP A 517 14.36 -4.41 10.31
N SER A 518 13.68 -4.75 11.40
CA SER A 518 14.10 -5.83 12.30
C SER A 518 14.00 -7.20 11.62
N VAL A 519 12.94 -7.43 10.83
CA VAL A 519 12.79 -8.66 10.05
C VAL A 519 13.88 -8.79 8.99
N ARG A 520 14.25 -7.69 8.31
CA ARG A 520 15.38 -7.64 7.37
C ARG A 520 16.70 -8.02 8.05
N ALA A 521 16.99 -7.41 9.18
CA ALA A 521 18.21 -7.67 9.93
C ALA A 521 18.28 -9.15 10.41
N ALA A 522 17.17 -9.70 10.87
CA ALA A 522 17.05 -11.09 11.28
C ALA A 522 17.31 -12.05 10.11
N LEU A 523 16.69 -11.81 8.95
CA LEU A 523 16.89 -12.60 7.72
C LEU A 523 18.33 -12.50 7.20
N GLU A 524 18.91 -11.28 7.18
CA GLU A 524 20.31 -11.10 6.75
C GLU A 524 21.27 -11.90 7.61
N TRP A 525 21.13 -11.83 8.92
CA TRP A 525 21.98 -12.63 9.82
C TRP A 525 21.72 -14.12 9.66
N ALA A 526 20.45 -14.56 9.63
CA ALA A 526 20.12 -15.97 9.56
C ALA A 526 20.61 -16.62 8.25
N TYR A 527 20.68 -15.90 7.15
CA TYR A 527 21.28 -16.34 5.88
C TYR A 527 22.80 -16.11 5.79
N SER A 528 23.44 -15.52 6.80
CA SER A 528 24.90 -15.35 6.83
C SER A 528 25.63 -16.67 7.10
N PRO A 529 26.95 -16.75 6.88
CA PRO A 529 27.73 -17.95 7.20
C PRO A 529 27.71 -18.35 8.69
N GLN A 530 27.41 -17.39 9.58
CA GLN A 530 27.31 -17.57 11.04
C GLN A 530 25.88 -17.86 11.49
N GLY A 531 24.90 -17.67 10.59
CA GLY A 531 23.49 -17.81 10.89
C GLY A 531 22.98 -19.26 10.83
N ASP A 532 21.72 -19.40 11.17
CA ASP A 532 21.01 -20.67 11.14
C ASP A 532 20.10 -20.74 9.90
N ARG A 533 20.40 -21.66 9.01
CA ARG A 533 19.65 -21.85 7.75
C ARG A 533 18.22 -22.30 7.98
N GLU A 534 17.95 -23.12 8.98
CA GLU A 534 16.60 -23.60 9.29
C GLU A 534 15.74 -22.42 9.78
N LEU A 535 16.28 -21.64 10.69
CA LEU A 535 15.66 -20.40 11.17
C LEU A 535 15.46 -19.39 10.02
N ALA A 536 16.43 -19.25 9.09
CA ALA A 536 16.32 -18.38 7.92
C ALA A 536 15.15 -18.75 7.02
N VAL A 537 14.94 -20.03 6.77
CA VAL A 537 13.83 -20.53 5.95
C VAL A 537 12.50 -20.29 6.68
N GLU A 538 12.44 -20.54 7.98
CA GLU A 538 11.23 -20.32 8.77
C GLU A 538 10.86 -18.84 8.82
N LEU A 539 11.82 -17.95 9.10
CA LEU A 539 11.64 -16.49 9.01
C LEU A 539 11.11 -16.06 7.64
N THR A 540 11.67 -16.63 6.55
CA THR A 540 11.21 -16.33 5.18
C THR A 540 9.76 -16.73 4.98
N LEU A 541 9.38 -17.93 5.42
CA LEU A 541 8.01 -18.42 5.28
C LEU A 541 7.00 -17.58 6.06
N VAL A 542 7.33 -17.24 7.30
CA VAL A 542 6.40 -16.53 8.19
C VAL A 542 6.34 -15.04 7.90
N SER A 543 7.40 -14.46 7.32
CA SER A 543 7.43 -13.04 6.93
C SER A 543 6.67 -12.72 5.63
N ALA A 544 6.33 -13.70 4.81
CA ALA A 544 5.68 -13.48 3.52
C ALA A 544 4.41 -12.59 3.60
N PRO A 545 3.49 -12.76 4.58
CA PRO A 545 2.34 -11.86 4.72
C PRO A 545 2.72 -10.40 5.00
N LEU A 546 3.84 -10.15 5.71
CA LEU A 546 4.33 -8.81 5.99
C LEU A 546 4.76 -8.11 4.70
N TRP A 547 5.55 -8.79 3.87
CA TRP A 547 6.01 -8.27 2.59
C TRP A 547 4.86 -7.96 1.66
N LEU A 548 3.91 -8.90 1.51
CA LEU A 548 2.75 -8.74 0.63
C LEU A 548 1.82 -7.60 1.08
N ARG A 549 1.59 -7.45 2.39
CA ARG A 549 0.76 -6.34 2.91
C ARG A 549 1.44 -4.98 2.84
N LEU A 550 2.77 -4.94 2.86
CA LEU A 550 3.56 -3.74 2.60
C LEU A 550 3.76 -3.46 1.11
N SER A 551 3.20 -4.30 0.21
CA SER A 551 3.41 -4.24 -1.23
C SER A 551 4.90 -4.39 -1.64
N LEU A 552 5.67 -5.12 -0.85
CA LEU A 552 7.09 -5.43 -1.09
C LEU A 552 7.24 -6.79 -1.79
N THR A 553 6.53 -6.97 -2.92
CA THR A 553 6.45 -8.24 -3.66
C THR A 553 7.81 -8.70 -4.18
N ALA A 554 8.62 -7.78 -4.70
CA ALA A 554 9.97 -8.07 -5.19
C ALA A 554 10.88 -8.55 -4.06
N GLU A 555 10.84 -7.89 -2.89
CA GLU A 555 11.64 -8.29 -1.73
C GLU A 555 11.19 -9.66 -1.18
N CYS A 556 9.88 -9.91 -1.16
CA CYS A 556 9.34 -11.23 -0.83
C CYS A 556 9.90 -12.32 -1.76
N TYR A 557 9.90 -12.05 -3.07
CA TYR A 557 10.43 -12.98 -4.07
C TYR A 557 11.93 -13.24 -3.89
N ASP A 558 12.72 -12.19 -3.59
CA ASP A 558 14.16 -12.31 -3.39
C ASP A 558 14.50 -13.17 -2.16
N TRP A 559 13.82 -12.94 -1.03
CA TRP A 559 14.00 -13.77 0.17
C TRP A 559 13.60 -15.23 -0.06
N VAL A 560 12.48 -15.47 -0.73
CA VAL A 560 12.02 -16.80 -1.08
C VAL A 560 13.00 -17.48 -2.05
N SER A 561 13.50 -16.77 -3.05
CA SER A 561 14.49 -17.28 -4.00
C SER A 561 15.79 -17.69 -3.30
N ARG A 562 16.22 -16.90 -2.31
CA ARG A 562 17.38 -17.21 -1.47
C ARG A 562 17.11 -18.43 -0.59
N GLY A 563 15.87 -18.55 -0.06
CA GLY A 563 15.42 -19.75 0.66
C GLY A 563 15.46 -21.01 -0.16
N LEU A 564 15.17 -20.92 -1.46
CA LEU A 564 15.18 -22.05 -2.39
C LEU A 564 16.59 -22.48 -2.87
N GLN A 565 17.62 -21.64 -2.67
CA GLN A 565 18.99 -22.01 -3.00
C GLN A 565 19.52 -23.07 -2.04
N PRO A 566 20.20 -24.14 -2.52
CA PRO A 566 20.81 -25.13 -1.63
C PRO A 566 21.95 -24.48 -0.82
N ALA A 567 22.08 -24.87 0.43
CA ALA A 567 23.13 -24.36 1.34
C ALA A 567 24.54 -24.92 1.07
N GLY A 568 24.74 -25.74 0.02
CA GLY A 568 25.98 -26.35 -0.41
C GLY A 568 25.70 -27.43 -1.45
N GLU A 569 26.76 -28.02 -2.06
CA GLU A 569 26.63 -29.01 -3.16
C GLU A 569 25.77 -30.25 -2.83
N HIS A 570 25.55 -30.56 -1.54
CA HIS A 570 24.78 -31.73 -1.11
C HIS A 570 23.64 -31.44 -0.14
N ALA A 571 23.39 -30.16 0.22
CA ALA A 571 22.33 -29.81 1.13
C ALA A 571 21.00 -29.72 0.39
N GLN A 572 20.10 -30.67 0.64
CA GLN A 572 18.73 -30.62 0.14
C GLN A 572 17.82 -29.88 1.12
N ILE A 573 16.97 -29.00 0.59
CA ILE A 573 15.92 -28.35 1.36
C ILE A 573 14.86 -29.41 1.67
N PRO A 574 14.39 -29.54 2.92
CA PRO A 574 13.31 -30.45 3.25
C PRO A 574 12.09 -30.23 2.34
N GLN A 575 11.51 -31.32 1.81
CA GLN A 575 10.46 -31.24 0.80
C GLN A 575 9.29 -30.36 1.23
N ARG A 576 8.91 -30.38 2.51
CA ARG A 576 7.84 -29.53 3.05
C ARG A 576 8.18 -28.04 2.97
N GLN A 577 9.39 -27.65 3.36
CA GLN A 577 9.84 -26.25 3.30
C GLN A 577 9.98 -25.79 1.85
N ARG A 578 10.51 -26.63 0.97
CA ARG A 578 10.57 -26.36 -0.48
C ARG A 578 9.18 -26.09 -1.06
N MET A 579 8.22 -26.96 -0.77
CA MET A 579 6.83 -26.80 -1.20
C MET A 579 6.23 -25.47 -0.71
N GLN A 580 6.45 -25.10 0.55
CA GLN A 580 5.95 -23.85 1.12
C GLN A 580 6.60 -22.63 0.45
N LEU A 581 7.92 -22.62 0.27
CA LEU A 581 8.64 -21.54 -0.43
C LEU A 581 8.19 -21.42 -1.89
N LEU A 582 8.05 -22.55 -2.60
CA LEU A 582 7.56 -22.56 -3.98
C LEU A 582 6.11 -22.02 -4.06
N THR A 583 5.27 -22.32 -3.06
CA THR A 583 3.91 -21.79 -2.99
C THR A 583 3.90 -20.26 -2.89
N ILE A 584 4.77 -19.68 -2.06
CA ILE A 584 4.88 -18.21 -1.95
C ILE A 584 5.42 -17.64 -3.26
N SER A 585 6.50 -18.21 -3.81
CA SER A 585 7.09 -17.78 -5.09
C SER A 585 6.07 -17.80 -6.22
N ALA A 586 5.36 -18.91 -6.39
CA ALA A 586 4.33 -19.06 -7.41
C ALA A 586 3.16 -18.09 -7.20
N SER A 587 2.78 -17.83 -5.94
CA SER A 587 1.74 -16.85 -5.60
C SER A 587 2.14 -15.43 -5.97
N VAL A 588 3.35 -15.01 -5.62
CA VAL A 588 3.89 -13.67 -5.97
C VAL A 588 3.96 -13.50 -7.50
N MET A 589 4.49 -14.49 -8.20
CA MET A 589 4.55 -14.44 -9.67
C MET A 589 3.15 -14.40 -10.30
N THR A 590 2.19 -15.15 -9.76
CA THR A 590 0.79 -15.12 -10.25
C THR A 590 0.16 -13.75 -10.08
N LEU A 591 0.39 -13.09 -8.94
CA LEU A 591 -0.12 -11.73 -8.68
C LEU A 591 0.48 -10.71 -9.66
N THR A 592 1.77 -10.85 -9.98
CA THR A 592 2.52 -9.90 -10.81
C THR A 592 2.24 -10.08 -12.29
N PHE A 593 2.23 -11.33 -12.78
CA PHE A 593 2.18 -11.64 -14.22
C PHE A 593 0.90 -12.37 -14.67
N GLY A 594 0.11 -12.89 -13.74
CA GLY A 594 -1.11 -13.65 -14.03
C GLY A 594 -0.84 -15.10 -14.38
N GLY A 595 -0.20 -15.39 -15.50
CA GLY A 595 0.14 -16.72 -16.01
C GLY A 595 1.52 -16.80 -16.64
N GLY A 596 1.98 -17.98 -17.03
CA GLY A 596 3.25 -18.17 -17.72
C GLY A 596 3.94 -19.50 -17.39
N THR A 597 4.94 -19.86 -18.19
CA THR A 597 5.61 -21.16 -18.09
C THR A 597 6.26 -21.41 -16.73
N LYS A 598 7.00 -20.44 -16.21
CA LYS A 598 7.65 -20.54 -14.88
C LYS A 598 6.62 -20.64 -13.74
N ILE A 599 5.52 -19.92 -13.84
CA ILE A 599 4.44 -19.95 -12.84
C ILE A 599 3.80 -21.34 -12.82
N ARG A 600 3.51 -21.88 -14.00
CA ARG A 600 2.95 -23.22 -14.15
C ARG A 600 3.87 -24.30 -13.61
N GLU A 601 5.17 -24.26 -13.96
CA GLU A 601 6.17 -25.20 -13.46
C GLU A 601 6.26 -25.17 -11.93
N ALA A 602 6.21 -23.98 -11.33
CA ALA A 602 6.21 -23.82 -9.88
C ALA A 602 4.95 -24.42 -9.24
N TRP A 603 3.76 -24.17 -9.79
CA TRP A 603 2.53 -24.75 -9.27
C TRP A 603 2.42 -26.27 -9.49
N LEU A 604 2.95 -26.79 -10.59
CA LEU A 604 3.05 -28.25 -10.81
C LEU A 604 3.94 -28.89 -9.74
N GLN A 605 5.10 -28.31 -9.46
CA GLN A 605 5.99 -28.82 -8.44
C GLN A 605 5.36 -28.75 -7.03
N VAL A 606 4.62 -27.67 -6.72
CA VAL A 606 3.83 -27.58 -5.48
C VAL A 606 2.79 -28.69 -5.42
N SER A 607 2.10 -29.00 -6.54
CA SER A 607 1.10 -30.06 -6.61
C SER A 607 1.71 -31.44 -6.35
N GLU A 608 2.86 -31.72 -6.95
CA GLU A 608 3.60 -32.99 -6.78
C GLU A 608 4.06 -33.16 -5.31
N ASP A 609 4.69 -32.14 -4.75
CA ASP A 609 5.16 -32.15 -3.35
C ASP A 609 3.97 -32.26 -2.37
N ALA A 610 2.88 -31.53 -2.61
CA ALA A 610 1.68 -31.62 -1.79
C ALA A 610 1.00 -32.99 -1.87
N HIS A 611 1.07 -33.65 -3.04
CA HIS A 611 0.57 -35.00 -3.19
C HIS A 611 1.44 -36.00 -2.38
N ALA A 612 2.74 -35.92 -2.52
CA ALA A 612 3.70 -36.78 -1.80
C ALA A 612 3.61 -36.64 -0.29
N LEU A 613 3.39 -35.41 0.21
CA LEU A 613 3.26 -35.07 1.63
C LEU A 613 1.82 -35.25 2.18
N ASN A 614 0.87 -35.63 1.32
CA ASN A 614 -0.55 -35.68 1.62
C ASN A 614 -1.10 -34.38 2.25
N ASP A 615 -0.62 -33.21 1.78
CA ASP A 615 -0.97 -31.89 2.27
C ASP A 615 -2.13 -31.29 1.44
N THR A 616 -3.34 -31.40 1.99
CA THR A 616 -4.56 -30.93 1.32
C THR A 616 -4.58 -29.42 1.12
N GLU A 617 -3.97 -28.65 2.02
CA GLU A 617 -3.91 -27.19 1.94
C GLU A 617 -3.15 -26.75 0.71
N HIS A 618 -1.94 -27.27 0.52
CA HIS A 618 -1.11 -26.93 -0.62
C HIS A 618 -1.63 -27.56 -1.92
N LYS A 619 -2.32 -28.72 -1.88
CA LYS A 619 -3.06 -29.24 -3.05
C LYS A 619 -4.11 -28.25 -3.54
N LEU A 620 -4.90 -27.68 -2.64
CA LEU A 620 -5.93 -26.68 -2.97
C LEU A 620 -5.32 -25.41 -3.56
N ARG A 621 -4.20 -24.92 -2.98
CA ARG A 621 -3.48 -23.75 -3.51
C ARG A 621 -2.91 -24.02 -4.90
N ALA A 622 -2.33 -25.20 -5.13
CA ALA A 622 -1.81 -25.59 -6.43
C ALA A 622 -2.92 -25.69 -7.48
N LEU A 623 -4.06 -26.30 -7.14
CA LEU A 623 -5.24 -26.35 -8.02
C LEU A 623 -5.72 -24.97 -8.43
N TRP A 624 -5.77 -24.03 -7.46
CA TRP A 624 -6.13 -22.64 -7.78
C TRP A 624 -5.12 -21.98 -8.72
N GLY A 625 -3.83 -22.11 -8.44
CA GLY A 625 -2.77 -21.50 -9.26
C GLY A 625 -2.74 -22.05 -10.69
N MET A 626 -2.86 -23.37 -10.84
CA MET A 626 -2.99 -24.02 -12.16
C MET A 626 -4.28 -23.62 -12.90
N TRP A 627 -5.39 -23.51 -12.16
CA TRP A 627 -6.66 -23.02 -12.71
C TRP A 627 -6.52 -21.58 -13.23
N ASN A 628 -5.81 -20.71 -12.48
CA ASN A 628 -5.58 -19.33 -12.90
C ASN A 628 -4.71 -19.27 -14.18
N ASP A 629 -3.62 -20.06 -14.26
CA ASP A 629 -2.78 -20.14 -15.47
C ASP A 629 -3.60 -20.63 -16.69
N LEU A 630 -4.43 -21.65 -16.53
CA LEU A 630 -5.32 -22.13 -17.60
C LEU A 630 -6.35 -21.08 -18.01
N SER A 631 -6.90 -20.34 -17.06
CA SER A 631 -7.86 -19.26 -17.33
C SER A 631 -7.21 -18.11 -18.10
N CYS A 632 -5.97 -17.72 -17.76
CA CYS A 632 -5.21 -16.72 -18.51
C CYS A 632 -4.95 -17.15 -19.96
N ARG A 633 -4.77 -18.45 -20.19
CA ARG A 633 -4.56 -19.03 -21.52
C ARG A 633 -5.85 -19.43 -22.25
N ASN A 634 -6.99 -19.08 -21.71
CA ASN A 634 -8.33 -19.37 -22.24
C ASN A 634 -8.62 -20.89 -22.44
N GLN A 635 -8.02 -21.75 -21.59
CA GLN A 635 -8.20 -23.21 -21.62
C GLN A 635 -9.28 -23.63 -20.61
N TYR A 636 -10.53 -23.23 -20.87
CA TYR A 636 -11.60 -23.30 -19.88
C TYR A 636 -12.13 -24.70 -19.60
N VAL A 637 -12.00 -25.65 -20.53
CA VAL A 637 -12.36 -27.08 -20.30
C VAL A 637 -11.47 -27.66 -19.21
N ALA A 638 -10.14 -27.53 -19.34
CA ALA A 638 -9.19 -28.00 -18.35
C ALA A 638 -9.31 -27.20 -17.03
N ALA A 639 -9.60 -25.90 -17.12
CA ALA A 639 -9.87 -25.09 -15.94
C ALA A 639 -11.11 -25.55 -15.17
N LEU A 640 -12.17 -25.97 -15.87
CA LEU A 640 -13.37 -26.54 -15.25
C LEU A 640 -13.06 -27.86 -14.54
N GLU A 641 -12.27 -28.74 -15.15
CA GLU A 641 -11.85 -30.01 -14.55
C GLU A 641 -11.07 -29.80 -13.24
N LEU A 642 -10.18 -28.79 -13.21
CA LEU A 642 -9.47 -28.44 -11.98
C LEU A 642 -10.40 -27.83 -10.92
N ALA A 643 -11.36 -27.01 -11.33
CA ALA A 643 -12.35 -26.45 -10.42
C ALA A 643 -13.26 -27.55 -9.83
N ASP A 644 -13.68 -28.53 -10.63
CA ASP A 644 -14.46 -29.68 -10.17
C ASP A 644 -13.63 -30.55 -9.21
N SER A 645 -12.35 -30.78 -9.49
CA SER A 645 -11.40 -31.46 -8.60
C SER A 645 -11.23 -30.72 -7.28
N TYR A 646 -11.16 -29.38 -7.32
CA TYR A 646 -11.12 -28.53 -6.13
C TYR A 646 -12.38 -28.70 -5.28
N VAL A 647 -13.58 -28.60 -5.91
CA VAL A 647 -14.87 -28.73 -5.24
C VAL A 647 -15.04 -30.14 -4.65
N GLU A 648 -14.55 -31.17 -5.31
CA GLU A 648 -14.60 -32.54 -4.79
C GLU A 648 -13.70 -32.71 -3.55
N LEU A 649 -12.49 -32.15 -3.59
CA LEU A 649 -11.52 -32.23 -2.49
C LEU A 649 -12.03 -31.54 -1.21
N ILE A 650 -12.93 -30.57 -1.34
CA ILE A 650 -13.51 -29.82 -0.18
C ILE A 650 -14.90 -30.28 0.22
N ARG A 651 -15.44 -31.36 -0.38
CA ARG A 651 -16.83 -31.82 -0.14
C ARG A 651 -17.11 -32.01 1.35
N ASP A 652 -16.17 -32.58 2.10
CA ASP A 652 -16.28 -32.85 3.53
C ASP A 652 -15.66 -31.75 4.41
N CYS A 653 -15.24 -30.63 3.80
CA CYS A 653 -14.62 -29.54 4.53
C CYS A 653 -15.67 -28.59 5.10
N SER A 654 -15.65 -28.34 6.40
CA SER A 654 -16.56 -27.41 7.09
C SER A 654 -16.27 -25.93 6.82
N ARG A 655 -15.17 -25.60 6.14
CA ARG A 655 -14.74 -24.21 5.86
C ARG A 655 -15.52 -23.64 4.68
N SER A 656 -16.52 -22.80 4.97
CA SER A 656 -17.36 -22.09 3.97
C SER A 656 -16.57 -21.29 2.96
N GLU A 657 -15.40 -20.80 3.34
CA GLU A 657 -14.47 -20.00 2.54
C GLU A 657 -13.96 -20.76 1.32
N ARG A 658 -13.56 -22.01 1.51
CA ARG A 658 -13.05 -22.85 0.43
C ARG A 658 -14.16 -23.23 -0.55
N LYS A 659 -15.37 -23.43 -0.02
CA LYS A 659 -16.54 -23.68 -0.84
C LYS A 659 -16.83 -22.50 -1.76
N LEU A 660 -16.77 -21.26 -1.23
CA LEU A 660 -16.92 -20.05 -2.02
C LEU A 660 -15.89 -19.99 -3.16
N LEU A 661 -14.60 -20.23 -2.86
CA LEU A 661 -13.53 -20.18 -3.87
C LEU A 661 -13.72 -21.24 -4.96
N GLY A 662 -13.91 -22.51 -4.58
CA GLY A 662 -14.08 -23.60 -5.56
C GLY A 662 -15.29 -23.38 -6.47
N LEU A 663 -16.43 -22.96 -5.92
CA LEU A 663 -17.63 -22.66 -6.71
C LEU A 663 -17.42 -21.41 -7.58
N ARG A 664 -16.67 -20.39 -7.13
CA ARG A 664 -16.31 -19.24 -7.98
C ARG A 664 -15.44 -19.65 -9.15
N MET A 665 -14.41 -20.48 -8.92
CA MET A 665 -13.55 -21.03 -9.99
C MET A 665 -14.40 -21.77 -11.04
N ARG A 666 -15.30 -22.62 -10.58
CA ARG A 666 -16.22 -23.36 -11.46
C ARG A 666 -17.14 -22.44 -12.23
N ALA A 667 -17.77 -21.47 -11.56
CA ALA A 667 -18.67 -20.51 -12.19
C ALA A 667 -17.96 -19.68 -13.27
N ALA A 668 -16.70 -19.26 -13.03
CA ALA A 668 -15.92 -18.51 -14.00
C ALA A 668 -15.59 -19.34 -15.25
N ALA A 669 -15.19 -20.61 -15.09
CA ALA A 669 -14.96 -21.49 -16.24
C ALA A 669 -16.25 -21.71 -17.05
N LEU A 670 -17.37 -21.99 -16.39
CA LEU A 670 -18.68 -22.13 -17.03
C LEU A 670 -19.12 -20.86 -17.76
N PHE A 671 -18.88 -19.68 -17.19
CA PHE A 671 -19.17 -18.38 -17.83
C PHE A 671 -18.42 -18.24 -19.15
N HIS A 672 -17.11 -18.44 -19.13
CA HIS A 672 -16.29 -18.31 -20.35
C HIS A 672 -16.61 -19.38 -21.40
N MET A 673 -17.11 -20.55 -21.00
CA MET A 673 -17.62 -21.58 -21.89
C MET A 673 -19.02 -21.28 -22.46
N GLY A 674 -19.63 -20.14 -22.13
CA GLY A 674 -20.98 -19.77 -22.57
C GLY A 674 -22.12 -20.52 -21.86
N ARG A 675 -21.84 -21.29 -20.79
CA ARG A 675 -22.84 -22.02 -20.00
C ARG A 675 -23.42 -21.10 -18.92
N LEU A 676 -24.13 -20.05 -19.36
CA LEU A 676 -24.54 -18.94 -18.50
C LEU A 676 -25.49 -19.34 -17.37
N GLU A 677 -26.43 -20.27 -17.63
CA GLU A 677 -27.36 -20.73 -16.60
C GLU A 677 -26.66 -21.53 -15.49
N ASP A 678 -25.75 -22.43 -15.89
CA ASP A 678 -24.96 -23.21 -14.93
C ASP A 678 -24.01 -22.30 -14.13
N ALA A 679 -23.38 -21.33 -14.80
CA ALA A 679 -22.53 -20.32 -14.16
C ALA A 679 -23.32 -19.49 -13.12
N HIS A 680 -24.54 -19.05 -13.50
CA HIS A 680 -25.41 -18.29 -12.60
C HIS A 680 -25.78 -19.11 -11.35
N ARG A 681 -26.25 -20.34 -11.55
CA ARG A 681 -26.61 -21.24 -10.44
C ARG A 681 -25.42 -21.46 -9.51
N THR A 682 -24.25 -21.71 -10.08
CA THR A 682 -23.04 -21.98 -9.32
C THR A 682 -22.55 -20.76 -8.54
N VAL A 683 -22.59 -19.56 -9.14
CA VAL A 683 -22.15 -18.34 -8.42
C VAL A 683 -23.13 -17.90 -7.33
N VAL A 684 -24.43 -18.13 -7.53
CA VAL A 684 -25.45 -17.89 -6.49
C VAL A 684 -25.25 -18.86 -5.32
N GLU A 685 -24.96 -20.14 -5.59
CA GLU A 685 -24.59 -21.09 -4.55
C GLU A 685 -23.34 -20.66 -3.80
N ALA A 686 -22.30 -20.19 -4.50
CA ALA A 686 -21.09 -19.67 -3.88
C ALA A 686 -21.39 -18.53 -2.91
N LEU A 687 -22.21 -17.56 -3.31
CA LEU A 687 -22.57 -16.37 -2.52
C LEU A 687 -23.53 -16.68 -1.35
N SER A 688 -24.26 -17.79 -1.40
CA SER A 688 -25.14 -18.22 -0.32
C SER A 688 -24.41 -18.85 0.87
N SER A 689 -23.09 -19.07 0.78
CA SER A 689 -22.28 -19.60 1.87
C SER A 689 -22.36 -18.70 3.10
N PRO A 690 -22.58 -19.25 4.31
CA PRO A 690 -22.77 -18.48 5.54
C PRO A 690 -21.43 -17.94 6.05
N LEU A 691 -20.91 -16.92 5.38
CA LEU A 691 -19.77 -16.14 5.84
C LEU A 691 -20.27 -14.86 6.47
N SER A 692 -19.69 -14.49 7.61
CA SER A 692 -19.90 -13.18 8.20
C SER A 692 -19.59 -12.11 7.15
N ALA A 693 -20.38 -11.04 7.09
CA ALA A 693 -20.17 -9.94 6.16
C ALA A 693 -18.78 -9.27 6.31
N ASN A 694 -18.13 -9.48 7.45
CA ASN A 694 -16.81 -8.94 7.79
C ASN A 694 -15.67 -9.96 7.60
N THR A 695 -15.94 -11.17 7.09
CA THR A 695 -14.87 -12.13 6.80
C THR A 695 -14.32 -11.88 5.41
N HIS A 696 -13.20 -11.18 5.36
CA HIS A 696 -12.48 -10.89 4.11
C HIS A 696 -11.50 -12.01 3.79
N LEU A 697 -11.71 -12.68 2.66
CA LEU A 697 -10.92 -13.81 2.18
C LEU A 697 -9.84 -13.35 1.21
N ILE A 698 -8.75 -12.79 1.76
CA ILE A 698 -7.64 -12.24 0.97
C ILE A 698 -6.51 -13.27 0.76
N ASP A 699 -6.68 -14.51 1.22
CA ASP A 699 -5.65 -15.57 1.21
C ASP A 699 -4.99 -15.82 -0.16
N LEU A 700 -5.66 -15.43 -1.25
CA LEU A 700 -5.22 -15.63 -2.62
C LEU A 700 -5.25 -14.31 -3.43
N HIS A 701 -4.65 -13.27 -2.89
CA HIS A 701 -4.40 -11.99 -3.56
C HIS A 701 -5.58 -10.99 -3.63
N PHE A 702 -6.86 -11.43 -3.63
CA PHE A 702 -8.03 -10.55 -3.65
C PHE A 702 -9.23 -11.21 -2.97
N ASP A 703 -10.20 -10.39 -2.56
CA ASP A 703 -11.40 -10.87 -1.87
C ASP A 703 -12.28 -11.73 -2.79
N GLN A 704 -12.47 -12.99 -2.41
CA GLN A 704 -13.15 -13.98 -3.23
C GLN A 704 -14.67 -13.74 -3.31
N ARG A 705 -15.28 -13.11 -2.31
CA ARG A 705 -16.70 -12.82 -2.29
C ARG A 705 -17.02 -11.65 -3.23
N ILE A 706 -16.21 -10.60 -3.20
CA ILE A 706 -16.32 -9.48 -4.13
C ILE A 706 -16.10 -9.96 -5.55
N ALA A 707 -15.11 -10.82 -5.78
CA ALA A 707 -14.86 -11.42 -7.09
C ALA A 707 -16.05 -12.27 -7.60
N ALA A 708 -16.68 -13.06 -6.73
CA ALA A 708 -17.87 -13.83 -7.08
C ALA A 708 -19.08 -12.93 -7.38
N SER A 709 -19.27 -11.85 -6.62
CA SER A 709 -20.33 -10.86 -6.86
C SER A 709 -20.13 -10.13 -8.17
N SER A 710 -18.88 -9.79 -8.51
CA SER A 710 -18.52 -9.17 -9.79
C SER A 710 -18.76 -10.12 -10.99
N LEU A 711 -18.42 -11.39 -10.84
CA LEU A 711 -18.73 -12.42 -11.85
C LEU A 711 -20.23 -12.59 -12.04
N LYS A 712 -21.02 -12.58 -10.95
CA LYS A 712 -22.48 -12.63 -11.04
C LYS A 712 -23.03 -11.46 -11.86
N ALA A 713 -22.50 -10.26 -11.70
CA ALA A 713 -22.90 -9.09 -12.48
C ALA A 713 -22.60 -9.27 -13.98
N GLN A 714 -21.46 -9.89 -14.35
CA GLN A 714 -21.14 -10.20 -15.75
C GLN A 714 -22.15 -11.22 -16.36
N ILE A 715 -22.47 -12.25 -15.60
CA ILE A 715 -23.45 -13.27 -16.04
C ILE A 715 -24.81 -12.62 -16.24
N GLN A 716 -25.28 -11.77 -15.31
CA GLN A 716 -26.55 -11.06 -15.40
C GLN A 716 -26.61 -10.11 -16.60
N LEU A 717 -25.50 -9.43 -16.94
CA LEU A 717 -25.41 -8.63 -18.15
C LEU A 717 -25.71 -9.48 -19.40
N LEU A 718 -25.00 -10.61 -19.56
CA LEU A 718 -25.18 -11.46 -20.76
C LEU A 718 -26.55 -12.12 -20.82
N GLN A 719 -27.18 -12.41 -19.68
CA GLN A 719 -28.56 -12.89 -19.59
C GLN A 719 -29.59 -11.83 -19.94
N GLY A 720 -29.18 -10.57 -20.15
CA GLY A 720 -30.02 -9.46 -20.57
C GLY A 720 -30.54 -8.55 -19.43
N ASP A 721 -30.25 -8.86 -18.18
CA ASP A 721 -30.66 -8.02 -17.03
C ASP A 721 -29.63 -6.91 -16.75
N VAL A 722 -29.52 -5.99 -17.69
CA VAL A 722 -28.52 -4.91 -17.68
C VAL A 722 -28.61 -4.05 -16.42
N ASN A 723 -29.82 -3.71 -15.95
CA ASN A 723 -30.02 -2.81 -14.81
C ASN A 723 -29.55 -3.48 -13.49
N THR A 724 -29.93 -4.74 -13.28
CA THR A 724 -29.50 -5.49 -12.10
C THR A 724 -27.98 -5.74 -12.13
N ALA A 725 -27.41 -6.00 -13.31
CA ALA A 725 -25.96 -6.16 -13.48
C ALA A 725 -25.20 -4.89 -13.08
N LEU A 726 -25.66 -3.72 -13.53
CA LEU A 726 -25.04 -2.43 -13.20
C LEU A 726 -25.16 -2.10 -11.70
N LEU A 727 -26.31 -2.38 -11.07
CA LEU A 727 -26.50 -2.18 -9.63
C LEU A 727 -25.58 -3.12 -8.81
N ALA A 728 -25.52 -4.40 -9.17
CA ALA A 728 -24.64 -5.38 -8.50
C ALA A 728 -23.16 -4.99 -8.65
N LEU A 729 -22.80 -4.48 -9.83
CA LEU A 729 -21.46 -3.97 -10.10
C LEU A 729 -21.09 -2.79 -9.19
N GLU A 730 -21.95 -1.77 -9.11
CA GLU A 730 -21.73 -0.58 -8.26
C GLU A 730 -21.55 -0.99 -6.79
N GLN A 731 -22.32 -1.96 -6.31
CA GLN A 731 -22.18 -2.52 -4.98
C GLN A 731 -20.83 -3.20 -4.79
N SER A 732 -20.39 -4.00 -5.77
CA SER A 732 -19.11 -4.71 -5.73
C SER A 732 -17.93 -3.75 -5.72
N VAL A 733 -17.95 -2.71 -6.58
CA VAL A 733 -16.92 -1.66 -6.62
C VAL A 733 -16.88 -0.88 -5.30
N SER A 734 -18.06 -0.48 -4.78
CA SER A 734 -18.15 0.23 -3.48
C SER A 734 -17.62 -0.61 -2.33
N GLN A 735 -17.84 -1.93 -2.34
CA GLN A 735 -17.28 -2.83 -1.34
C GLN A 735 -15.76 -2.95 -1.48
N ALA A 736 -15.24 -3.06 -2.71
CA ALA A 736 -13.79 -3.12 -2.97
C ALA A 736 -13.07 -1.84 -2.51
N ILE A 737 -13.65 -0.66 -2.75
CA ILE A 737 -13.12 0.61 -2.27
C ILE A 737 -13.10 0.65 -0.73
N ARG A 738 -14.21 0.30 -0.07
CA ARG A 738 -14.29 0.28 1.41
C ARG A 738 -13.30 -0.71 2.04
N LEU A 739 -13.04 -1.83 1.38
CA LEU A 739 -12.07 -2.82 1.85
C LEU A 739 -10.65 -2.25 1.86
N ASN A 740 -10.38 -1.24 1.05
CA ASN A 740 -9.06 -0.62 0.89
C ASN A 740 -7.94 -1.64 0.64
N HIS A 741 -8.23 -2.65 -0.21
CA HIS A 741 -7.29 -3.67 -0.63
C HIS A 741 -7.04 -3.53 -2.13
N PRO A 742 -5.87 -3.05 -2.57
CA PRO A 742 -5.60 -2.66 -3.96
C PRO A 742 -5.92 -3.77 -4.97
N ALA A 743 -5.40 -4.97 -4.78
CA ALA A 743 -5.60 -6.07 -5.72
C ALA A 743 -7.07 -6.47 -5.88
N THR A 744 -7.91 -6.36 -4.83
CA THR A 744 -9.36 -6.58 -4.93
C THR A 744 -10.02 -5.53 -5.80
N LEU A 745 -9.62 -4.27 -5.65
CA LEU A 745 -10.14 -3.16 -6.45
C LEU A 745 -9.75 -3.33 -7.92
N TRP A 746 -8.47 -3.62 -8.20
CA TRP A 746 -7.98 -3.82 -9.57
C TRP A 746 -8.67 -4.99 -10.26
N TYR A 747 -8.82 -6.12 -9.56
CA TYR A 747 -9.58 -7.28 -10.07
C TYR A 747 -11.01 -6.87 -10.45
N THR A 748 -11.72 -6.20 -9.53
CA THR A 748 -13.11 -5.79 -9.72
C THR A 748 -13.25 -4.80 -10.89
N LEU A 749 -12.35 -3.82 -10.99
CA LEU A 749 -12.38 -2.82 -12.05
C LEU A 749 -11.99 -3.42 -13.40
N SER A 750 -10.87 -4.13 -13.49
CA SER A 750 -10.32 -4.62 -14.77
C SER A 750 -11.11 -5.77 -15.35
N LEU A 751 -11.53 -6.73 -14.52
CA LEU A 751 -12.18 -7.94 -15.03
C LEU A 751 -13.71 -7.85 -15.07
N SER A 752 -14.32 -6.83 -14.44
CA SER A 752 -15.78 -6.75 -14.41
C SER A 752 -16.33 -5.35 -14.71
N ALA A 753 -15.89 -4.31 -13.98
CA ALA A 753 -16.53 -3.00 -14.06
C ALA A 753 -16.33 -2.35 -15.43
N ILE A 754 -15.09 -2.30 -15.90
CA ILE A 754 -14.76 -1.75 -17.21
C ILE A 754 -15.37 -2.58 -18.34
N PRO A 755 -15.23 -3.91 -18.39
CA PRO A 755 -15.89 -4.73 -19.42
C PRO A 755 -17.42 -4.59 -19.46
N ILE A 756 -18.10 -4.62 -18.31
CA ILE A 756 -19.58 -4.48 -18.25
C ILE A 756 -20.02 -3.12 -18.79
N THR A 757 -19.35 -2.04 -18.40
CA THR A 757 -19.73 -0.68 -18.83
C THR A 757 -19.36 -0.43 -20.30
N LEU A 758 -18.26 -1.01 -20.78
CA LEU A 758 -17.85 -0.96 -22.18
C LEU A 758 -18.88 -1.69 -23.08
N LEU A 759 -19.25 -2.94 -22.74
CA LEU A 759 -20.20 -3.74 -23.49
C LEU A 759 -21.62 -3.15 -23.49
N SER A 760 -22.02 -2.55 -22.35
CA SER A 760 -23.33 -1.86 -22.25
C SER A 760 -23.34 -0.45 -22.84
N GLY A 761 -22.26 0.02 -23.48
CA GLY A 761 -22.15 1.34 -24.10
C GLY A 761 -22.12 2.52 -23.13
N ARG A 762 -21.86 2.28 -21.85
CA ARG A 762 -21.79 3.33 -20.80
C ARG A 762 -20.38 3.94 -20.71
N LEU A 763 -19.93 4.56 -21.81
CA LEU A 763 -18.54 5.03 -21.95
C LEU A 763 -18.13 6.04 -20.86
N ASP A 764 -19.06 6.84 -20.33
CA ASP A 764 -18.75 7.76 -19.22
C ASP A 764 -18.41 7.01 -17.92
N LYS A 765 -19.15 5.93 -17.60
CA LYS A 765 -18.82 5.05 -16.48
C LYS A 765 -17.54 4.27 -16.72
N THR A 766 -17.30 3.84 -17.96
CA THR A 766 -16.04 3.19 -18.36
C THR A 766 -14.87 4.11 -18.07
N ARG A 767 -14.93 5.38 -18.50
CA ARG A 767 -13.91 6.40 -18.22
C ARG A 767 -13.71 6.62 -16.73
N HIS A 768 -14.78 6.73 -15.97
CA HIS A 768 -14.71 6.89 -14.52
C HIS A 768 -14.01 5.70 -13.85
N TYR A 769 -14.39 4.47 -14.16
CA TYR A 769 -13.77 3.29 -13.57
C TYR A 769 -12.30 3.10 -14.01
N LEU A 770 -11.98 3.50 -15.25
CA LEU A 770 -10.60 3.51 -15.73
C LEU A 770 -9.75 4.53 -14.96
N SER A 771 -10.26 5.74 -14.72
CA SER A 771 -9.58 6.74 -13.88
C SER A 771 -9.36 6.21 -12.46
N VAL A 772 -10.39 5.63 -11.84
CA VAL A 772 -10.24 5.01 -10.50
C VAL A 772 -9.20 3.89 -10.51
N LEU A 773 -9.14 3.07 -11.57
CA LEU A 773 -8.12 2.03 -11.72
C LEU A 773 -6.72 2.65 -11.81
N GLN A 774 -6.52 3.62 -12.70
CA GLN A 774 -5.26 4.31 -12.89
C GLN A 774 -4.79 5.02 -11.62
N ASP A 775 -5.69 5.76 -10.96
CA ASP A 775 -5.40 6.47 -9.71
C ASP A 775 -5.04 5.49 -8.57
N SER A 776 -5.77 4.37 -8.46
CA SER A 776 -5.50 3.35 -7.43
C SER A 776 -4.22 2.55 -7.67
N MET A 777 -3.75 2.50 -8.92
CA MET A 777 -2.48 1.88 -9.29
C MET A 777 -1.28 2.82 -9.07
N GLU A 778 -1.55 4.08 -8.73
CA GLU A 778 -0.49 5.02 -8.36
C GLU A 778 0.31 4.48 -7.17
N GLY A 779 1.60 4.23 -7.40
CA GLY A 779 2.49 3.62 -6.41
C GLY A 779 2.62 2.10 -6.49
N HIS A 780 1.83 1.42 -7.33
CA HIS A 780 1.90 -0.03 -7.51
C HIS A 780 2.28 -0.37 -8.96
N ASP A 781 3.37 -1.10 -9.17
CA ASP A 781 3.85 -1.48 -10.51
C ASP A 781 3.67 -2.99 -10.76
N LEU A 782 2.42 -3.47 -10.68
CA LEU A 782 2.08 -4.81 -11.07
C LEU A 782 1.80 -4.86 -12.58
N TYR A 783 2.65 -5.55 -13.31
CA TYR A 783 2.67 -5.61 -14.77
C TYR A 783 1.30 -5.92 -15.39
N LEU A 784 0.65 -7.00 -14.97
CA LEU A 784 -0.63 -7.46 -15.54
C LEU A 784 -1.72 -6.38 -15.47
N TRP A 785 -1.90 -5.76 -14.30
CA TRP A 785 -2.97 -4.79 -14.07
C TRP A 785 -2.74 -3.50 -14.84
N ARG A 786 -1.49 -3.12 -15.01
CA ARG A 786 -1.11 -1.97 -15.87
C ARG A 786 -1.44 -2.25 -17.32
N GLN A 787 -1.14 -3.44 -17.83
CA GLN A 787 -1.49 -3.80 -19.21
C GLN A 787 -3.01 -3.75 -19.45
N PHE A 788 -3.82 -4.18 -18.47
CA PHE A 788 -5.26 -4.00 -18.55
C PHE A 788 -5.67 -2.53 -18.63
N ALA A 789 -5.11 -1.67 -17.79
CA ALA A 789 -5.41 -0.25 -17.80
C ALA A 789 -5.07 0.39 -19.15
N HIS A 790 -3.90 0.10 -19.72
CA HIS A 790 -3.48 0.57 -21.04
C HIS A 790 -4.38 0.04 -22.16
N CYS A 791 -4.71 -1.26 -22.15
CA CYS A 791 -5.66 -1.80 -23.13
C CYS A 791 -6.99 -1.05 -23.10
N PHE A 792 -7.58 -0.88 -21.92
CA PHE A 792 -8.88 -0.21 -21.80
C PHE A 792 -8.82 1.28 -22.12
N GLU A 793 -7.73 1.94 -21.84
CA GLU A 793 -7.49 3.33 -22.24
C GLU A 793 -7.53 3.48 -23.76
N HIS A 794 -6.77 2.64 -24.48
CA HIS A 794 -6.74 2.69 -25.94
C HIS A 794 -8.06 2.21 -26.55
N ILE A 795 -8.73 1.22 -25.97
CA ILE A 795 -10.08 0.80 -26.40
C ILE A 795 -11.08 1.95 -26.22
N LEU A 796 -11.02 2.68 -25.13
CA LEU A 796 -11.90 3.83 -24.89
C LEU A 796 -11.63 4.95 -25.89
N GLN A 797 -10.37 5.23 -26.21
CA GLN A 797 -9.97 6.19 -27.26
C GLN A 797 -10.51 5.78 -28.64
N ILE A 798 -10.40 4.49 -29.02
CA ILE A 798 -10.97 3.95 -30.25
C ILE A 798 -12.49 4.18 -30.28
N ARG A 799 -13.19 3.84 -29.20
CA ARG A 799 -14.65 4.02 -29.08
C ARG A 799 -15.09 5.50 -29.12
N GLN A 800 -14.18 6.43 -28.86
CA GLN A 800 -14.41 7.88 -28.95
C GLN A 800 -14.00 8.49 -30.29
N GLY A 801 -13.54 7.65 -31.25
CA GLY A 801 -13.17 8.09 -32.59
C GLY A 801 -11.69 8.39 -32.82
N ALA A 802 -10.83 8.20 -31.80
CA ALA A 802 -9.38 8.40 -31.93
C ALA A 802 -8.64 7.10 -32.30
N ALA A 803 -9.16 6.34 -33.27
CA ALA A 803 -8.62 5.03 -33.63
C ALA A 803 -7.21 5.11 -34.24
N GLU A 804 -6.89 6.18 -34.99
CA GLU A 804 -5.59 6.34 -35.68
C GLU A 804 -4.42 6.40 -34.69
N GLU A 805 -4.59 7.10 -33.57
CA GLU A 805 -3.57 7.25 -32.54
C GLU A 805 -3.51 6.04 -31.61
N ALA A 806 -4.65 5.45 -31.27
CA ALA A 806 -4.75 4.41 -30.24
C ALA A 806 -4.40 2.99 -30.72
N LEU A 807 -4.65 2.66 -32.01
CA LEU A 807 -4.48 1.29 -32.54
C LEU A 807 -3.03 0.78 -32.49
N PRO A 808 -1.98 1.55 -32.84
CA PRO A 808 -0.60 1.06 -32.75
C PRO A 808 -0.24 0.64 -31.33
N HIS A 809 -0.61 1.47 -30.36
CA HIS A 809 -0.32 1.21 -28.94
C HIS A 809 -1.12 0.02 -28.39
N LEU A 810 -2.40 -0.10 -28.75
CA LEU A 810 -3.20 -1.28 -28.38
C LEU A 810 -2.59 -2.55 -28.97
N GLY A 811 -2.09 -2.50 -30.21
CA GLY A 811 -1.42 -3.64 -30.85
C GLY A 811 -0.19 -4.10 -30.06
N GLU A 812 0.69 -3.17 -29.67
CA GLU A 812 1.87 -3.47 -28.86
C GLU A 812 1.52 -4.08 -27.50
N VAL A 813 0.52 -3.54 -26.82
CA VAL A 813 0.08 -4.07 -25.51
C VAL A 813 -0.52 -5.46 -25.66
N LEU A 814 -1.28 -5.75 -26.73
CA LEU A 814 -1.83 -7.07 -26.99
C LEU A 814 -0.74 -8.12 -27.27
N GLU A 815 0.31 -7.77 -28.00
CA GLU A 815 1.47 -8.65 -28.22
C GLU A 815 2.16 -8.97 -26.90
N GLN A 816 2.42 -7.95 -26.07
CA GLN A 816 3.03 -8.12 -24.74
C GLN A 816 2.19 -9.02 -23.82
N LEU A 817 0.86 -8.86 -23.80
CA LEU A 817 -0.04 -9.74 -23.04
C LEU A 817 0.00 -11.18 -23.52
N GLN A 818 0.10 -11.40 -24.83
CA GLN A 818 0.19 -12.75 -25.40
C GLN A 818 1.51 -13.44 -25.01
N ASP A 819 2.61 -12.74 -25.09
CA ASP A 819 3.96 -13.25 -24.74
C ASP A 819 4.07 -13.62 -23.26
N GLN A 820 3.36 -12.89 -22.39
CA GLN A 820 3.35 -13.09 -20.93
C GLN A 820 2.34 -14.15 -20.45
N GLY A 821 1.71 -14.91 -21.33
CA GLY A 821 0.81 -16.00 -20.97
C GLY A 821 -0.67 -15.75 -21.18
N GLY A 822 -1.06 -14.60 -21.75
CA GLY A 822 -2.42 -14.29 -22.12
C GLY A 822 -3.26 -13.61 -21.03
N SER A 823 -4.55 -13.49 -21.29
CA SER A 823 -5.53 -12.82 -20.42
C SER A 823 -6.92 -13.42 -20.62
N PRO A 824 -7.75 -13.53 -19.56
CA PRO A 824 -9.15 -13.97 -19.70
C PRO A 824 -10.02 -13.07 -20.60
N LEU A 825 -9.60 -11.83 -20.84
CA LEU A 825 -10.32 -10.86 -21.67
C LEU A 825 -9.66 -10.63 -23.03
N TYR A 826 -8.68 -11.47 -23.40
CA TYR A 826 -7.89 -11.27 -24.62
C TYR A 826 -8.74 -11.24 -25.88
N SER A 827 -9.72 -12.14 -26.00
CA SER A 827 -10.65 -12.18 -27.14
C SER A 827 -11.51 -10.91 -27.24
N LEU A 828 -11.94 -10.33 -26.11
CA LEU A 828 -12.66 -9.05 -26.08
C LEU A 828 -11.77 -7.90 -26.57
N MET A 829 -10.53 -7.83 -26.07
CA MET A 829 -9.59 -6.78 -26.47
C MET A 829 -9.25 -6.86 -27.96
N ARG A 830 -9.07 -8.07 -28.50
CA ARG A 830 -8.86 -8.29 -29.95
C ARG A 830 -10.10 -7.94 -30.80
N CYS A 831 -11.30 -8.20 -30.30
CA CYS A 831 -12.52 -7.76 -30.94
C CYS A 831 -12.58 -6.23 -31.06
N GLU A 832 -12.25 -5.51 -30.00
CA GLU A 832 -12.21 -4.04 -30.02
C GLU A 832 -11.08 -3.50 -30.93
N TYR A 833 -9.93 -4.17 -30.96
CA TYR A 833 -8.85 -3.85 -31.91
C TYR A 833 -9.31 -3.98 -33.38
N ALA A 834 -10.03 -5.06 -33.69
CA ALA A 834 -10.58 -5.26 -35.04
C ALA A 834 -11.63 -4.17 -35.40
N LYS A 835 -12.49 -3.80 -34.46
CA LYS A 835 -13.44 -2.68 -34.66
C LYS A 835 -12.70 -1.36 -34.95
N GLY A 836 -11.60 -1.12 -34.27
CA GLY A 836 -10.74 0.03 -34.54
C GLY A 836 -10.12 0.01 -35.93
N LEU A 837 -9.63 -1.15 -36.42
CA LEU A 837 -9.13 -1.32 -37.78
C LEU A 837 -10.23 -1.02 -38.81
N ALA A 838 -11.45 -1.47 -38.59
CA ALA A 838 -12.60 -1.20 -39.45
C ALA A 838 -12.90 0.32 -39.51
N MET A 839 -12.83 1.03 -38.40
CA MET A 839 -13.04 2.49 -38.39
C MET A 839 -12.01 3.26 -39.25
N LEU A 840 -10.81 2.70 -39.45
CA LEU A 840 -9.77 3.24 -40.32
C LEU A 840 -9.89 2.75 -41.78
N GLY A 841 -10.96 2.03 -42.14
CA GLY A 841 -11.14 1.49 -43.48
C GLY A 841 -10.27 0.27 -43.79
N LEU A 842 -9.65 -0.35 -42.80
CA LEU A 842 -8.80 -1.54 -42.95
C LEU A 842 -9.61 -2.83 -42.75
N ALA A 843 -10.77 -2.93 -43.41
CA ALA A 843 -11.75 -4.00 -43.23
C ALA A 843 -11.16 -5.40 -43.44
N HIS A 844 -10.28 -5.58 -44.43
CA HIS A 844 -9.63 -6.88 -44.68
C HIS A 844 -8.77 -7.33 -43.47
N ARG A 845 -7.97 -6.44 -42.91
CA ARG A 845 -7.15 -6.73 -41.72
C ARG A 845 -8.03 -6.97 -40.49
N ALA A 846 -9.10 -6.19 -40.33
CA ALA A 846 -10.08 -6.41 -39.29
C ALA A 846 -10.71 -7.81 -39.34
N LEU A 847 -11.06 -8.26 -40.55
CA LEU A 847 -11.64 -9.58 -40.81
C LEU A 847 -10.63 -10.68 -40.45
N GLU A 848 -9.39 -10.58 -40.88
CA GLU A 848 -8.30 -11.52 -40.48
C GLU A 848 -8.17 -11.65 -38.95
N VAL A 849 -8.15 -10.51 -38.23
CA VAL A 849 -8.06 -10.52 -36.78
C VAL A 849 -9.26 -11.18 -36.11
N ILE A 850 -10.48 -10.93 -36.61
CA ILE A 850 -11.70 -11.53 -36.09
C ILE A 850 -11.71 -13.04 -36.36
N GLU A 851 -11.38 -13.49 -37.58
CA GLU A 851 -11.33 -14.92 -37.94
C GLU A 851 -10.32 -15.68 -37.09
N GLN A 852 -9.09 -15.17 -36.96
CA GLN A 852 -8.09 -15.76 -36.07
C GLN A 852 -8.57 -15.83 -34.62
N THR A 853 -9.30 -14.80 -34.16
CA THR A 853 -9.82 -14.75 -32.79
C THR A 853 -10.94 -15.76 -32.59
N LEU A 854 -11.84 -15.90 -33.57
CA LEU A 854 -12.91 -16.90 -33.61
C LEU A 854 -12.36 -18.33 -33.60
N ASP A 855 -11.40 -18.63 -34.50
CA ASP A 855 -10.78 -19.95 -34.58
C ASP A 855 -10.11 -20.32 -33.22
N THR A 856 -9.43 -19.37 -32.63
CA THR A 856 -8.78 -19.55 -31.30
C THR A 856 -9.84 -19.77 -30.21
N ALA A 857 -10.87 -18.94 -30.15
CA ALA A 857 -11.93 -19.02 -29.15
C ALA A 857 -12.71 -20.35 -29.26
N ILE A 858 -13.10 -20.73 -30.48
CA ILE A 858 -13.80 -22.00 -30.73
C ILE A 858 -12.90 -23.19 -30.38
N GLY A 859 -11.64 -23.18 -30.80
CA GLY A 859 -10.70 -24.27 -30.55
C GLY A 859 -10.37 -24.43 -29.03
N ARG A 860 -10.51 -23.38 -28.23
CA ARG A 860 -10.32 -23.39 -26.79
C ARG A 860 -11.62 -23.47 -25.98
N HIS A 861 -12.75 -23.65 -26.65
CA HIS A 861 -14.09 -23.63 -26.03
C HIS A 861 -14.43 -22.35 -25.27
N GLU A 862 -13.85 -21.20 -25.64
CA GLU A 862 -14.22 -19.89 -25.15
C GLU A 862 -15.46 -19.41 -25.94
N ARG A 863 -16.65 -19.59 -25.39
CA ARG A 863 -17.91 -19.37 -26.11
C ARG A 863 -18.61 -18.05 -25.76
N TRP A 864 -18.39 -17.48 -24.60
CA TRP A 864 -19.15 -16.33 -24.07
C TRP A 864 -19.19 -15.13 -25.03
N LEU A 865 -18.11 -14.90 -25.79
CA LEU A 865 -17.95 -13.78 -26.71
C LEU A 865 -18.16 -14.15 -28.16
N VAL A 866 -18.34 -15.45 -28.53
CA VAL A 866 -18.49 -15.91 -29.90
C VAL A 866 -19.64 -15.20 -30.61
N PRO A 867 -20.83 -14.97 -30.02
CA PRO A 867 -21.89 -14.20 -30.67
C PRO A 867 -21.46 -12.80 -31.10
N GLU A 868 -20.69 -12.08 -30.29
CA GLU A 868 -20.20 -10.74 -30.62
C GLU A 868 -19.10 -10.76 -31.67
N LEU A 869 -18.21 -11.77 -31.66
CA LEU A 869 -17.20 -11.96 -32.69
C LEU A 869 -17.81 -12.22 -34.03
N LEU A 870 -18.83 -13.11 -34.10
CA LEU A 870 -19.59 -13.37 -35.30
C LEU A 870 -20.37 -12.14 -35.77
N ARG A 871 -21.00 -11.40 -34.85
CA ARG A 871 -21.68 -10.13 -35.14
C ARG A 871 -20.71 -9.12 -35.77
N THR A 872 -19.52 -8.97 -35.20
CA THR A 872 -18.49 -8.10 -35.76
C THR A 872 -18.00 -8.57 -37.12
N LYS A 873 -17.84 -9.90 -37.32
CA LYS A 873 -17.53 -10.50 -38.64
C LYS A 873 -18.58 -10.14 -39.68
N ALA A 874 -19.84 -10.29 -39.34
CA ALA A 874 -20.93 -9.97 -40.23
C ALA A 874 -20.99 -8.48 -40.57
N GLN A 875 -20.79 -7.61 -39.63
CA GLN A 875 -20.71 -6.14 -39.84
C GLN A 875 -19.56 -5.75 -40.78
N LEU A 876 -18.42 -6.46 -40.72
CA LEU A 876 -17.31 -6.26 -41.63
C LEU A 876 -17.62 -6.76 -43.05
N LEU A 877 -18.27 -7.94 -43.18
CA LEU A 877 -18.68 -8.48 -44.46
C LEU A 877 -19.74 -7.63 -45.16
N ALA A 878 -20.68 -7.05 -44.39
CA ALA A 878 -21.75 -6.19 -44.91
C ALA A 878 -21.25 -4.85 -45.48
N GLN A 879 -19.95 -4.49 -45.28
CA GLN A 879 -19.34 -3.34 -45.95
C GLN A 879 -19.08 -3.58 -47.45
N ASP A 880 -19.21 -4.82 -47.94
CA ASP A 880 -19.09 -5.21 -49.33
C ASP A 880 -20.43 -5.78 -49.78
N ASP A 881 -21.10 -5.08 -50.71
CA ASP A 881 -22.42 -5.45 -51.24
C ASP A 881 -22.45 -6.89 -51.81
N THR A 882 -21.31 -7.41 -52.26
CA THR A 882 -21.22 -8.78 -52.78
C THR A 882 -21.24 -9.86 -51.69
N LEU A 883 -21.01 -9.48 -50.43
CA LEU A 883 -20.92 -10.37 -49.28
C LEU A 883 -22.11 -10.25 -48.30
N ILE A 884 -23.15 -9.47 -48.64
CA ILE A 884 -24.36 -9.28 -47.80
C ILE A 884 -25.02 -10.63 -47.44
N ALA A 885 -25.19 -11.53 -48.41
CA ALA A 885 -25.77 -12.85 -48.17
C ALA A 885 -24.93 -13.67 -47.16
N GLN A 886 -23.61 -13.56 -47.20
CA GLN A 886 -22.73 -14.23 -46.26
C GLN A 886 -22.81 -13.55 -44.89
N ALA A 887 -22.90 -12.22 -44.82
CA ALA A 887 -23.11 -11.48 -43.59
C ALA A 887 -24.39 -11.92 -42.89
N HIS A 888 -25.49 -12.06 -43.64
CA HIS A 888 -26.77 -12.53 -43.10
C HIS A 888 -26.66 -13.95 -42.52
N GLN A 889 -25.96 -14.87 -43.23
CA GLN A 889 -25.74 -16.23 -42.73
C GLN A 889 -24.95 -16.25 -41.42
N VAL A 890 -23.89 -15.42 -41.34
CA VAL A 890 -23.06 -15.29 -40.11
C VAL A 890 -23.87 -14.71 -38.95
N LEU A 891 -24.77 -13.75 -39.18
CA LEU A 891 -25.67 -13.24 -38.15
C LEU A 891 -26.66 -14.29 -37.66
N GLN A 892 -27.19 -15.14 -38.54
CA GLN A 892 -28.07 -16.25 -38.15
C GLN A 892 -27.30 -17.28 -37.30
N GLU A 893 -26.04 -17.56 -37.62
CA GLU A 893 -25.17 -18.43 -36.83
C GLU A 893 -24.92 -17.79 -35.42
N ALA A 894 -24.60 -16.50 -35.38
CA ALA A 894 -24.42 -15.75 -34.15
C ALA A 894 -25.67 -15.77 -33.26
N GLN A 895 -26.86 -15.61 -33.88
CA GLN A 895 -28.13 -15.64 -33.17
C GLN A 895 -28.41 -17.03 -32.59
N SER A 896 -28.12 -18.09 -33.35
CA SER A 896 -28.26 -19.46 -32.88
C SER A 896 -27.36 -19.76 -31.69
N GLU A 897 -26.12 -19.29 -31.72
CA GLU A 897 -25.14 -19.42 -30.63
C GLU A 897 -25.58 -18.63 -29.37
N ALA A 898 -26.06 -17.39 -29.56
CA ALA A 898 -26.55 -16.57 -28.43
C ALA A 898 -27.77 -17.22 -27.75
N ILE A 899 -28.70 -17.79 -28.51
CA ILE A 899 -29.86 -18.50 -27.98
C ILE A 899 -29.42 -19.76 -27.23
N ALA A 900 -28.48 -20.52 -27.76
CA ALA A 900 -27.96 -21.74 -27.13
C ALA A 900 -27.30 -21.46 -25.79
N GLN A 901 -26.66 -20.30 -25.64
CA GLN A 901 -26.04 -19.85 -24.39
C GLN A 901 -27.06 -19.24 -23.41
N GLY A 902 -28.25 -18.86 -23.83
CA GLY A 902 -29.18 -18.03 -23.05
C GLY A 902 -28.70 -16.58 -22.92
N ALA A 903 -27.89 -16.09 -23.88
CA ALA A 903 -27.28 -14.78 -23.92
C ALA A 903 -28.21 -13.73 -24.54
N SER A 904 -29.30 -13.39 -23.85
CA SER A 904 -30.34 -12.44 -24.33
C SER A 904 -29.74 -11.06 -24.68
N PHE A 905 -28.68 -10.64 -24.01
CA PHE A 905 -27.99 -9.39 -24.32
C PHE A 905 -27.46 -9.35 -25.74
N TRP A 906 -26.82 -10.45 -26.21
CA TRP A 906 -26.37 -10.57 -27.59
C TRP A 906 -27.52 -10.78 -28.57
N SER A 907 -28.51 -11.61 -28.21
CA SER A 907 -29.67 -11.87 -29.06
C SER A 907 -30.41 -10.61 -29.47
N ILE A 908 -30.59 -9.65 -28.54
CA ILE A 908 -31.27 -8.38 -28.83
C ILE A 908 -30.48 -7.55 -29.86
N GLN A 909 -29.16 -7.48 -29.73
CA GLN A 909 -28.31 -6.73 -30.67
C GLN A 909 -28.26 -7.39 -32.06
N LEU A 910 -28.20 -8.72 -32.11
CA LEU A 910 -28.20 -9.51 -33.34
C LEU A 910 -29.52 -9.39 -34.09
N CYS A 911 -30.66 -9.42 -33.39
CA CYS A 911 -31.96 -9.16 -34.02
C CYS A 911 -32.03 -7.76 -34.65
N ALA A 912 -31.47 -6.74 -33.98
CA ALA A 912 -31.44 -5.38 -34.54
C ALA A 912 -30.55 -5.29 -35.80
N ASP A 913 -29.42 -6.00 -35.83
CA ASP A 913 -28.55 -6.03 -37.02
C ASP A 913 -29.15 -6.87 -38.16
N LEU A 914 -29.87 -7.98 -37.89
CA LEU A 914 -30.59 -8.75 -38.87
C LEU A 914 -31.70 -7.94 -39.55
N ASN A 915 -32.53 -7.26 -38.75
CA ASN A 915 -33.60 -6.40 -39.28
C ASN A 915 -33.05 -5.29 -40.19
N ARG A 916 -31.91 -4.72 -39.84
CA ARG A 916 -31.26 -3.65 -40.63
C ARG A 916 -30.80 -4.17 -41.98
N LEU A 917 -30.17 -5.35 -42.04
CA LEU A 917 -29.74 -5.96 -43.29
C LEU A 917 -30.93 -6.36 -44.20
N GLU A 918 -32.06 -6.81 -43.62
CA GLU A 918 -33.28 -7.11 -44.35
C GLU A 918 -33.92 -5.85 -44.94
N GLU A 919 -33.94 -4.73 -44.19
CA GLU A 919 -34.44 -3.44 -44.69
C GLU A 919 -33.56 -2.88 -45.82
N GLU A 920 -32.24 -3.06 -45.75
CA GLU A 920 -31.30 -2.64 -46.81
C GLU A 920 -31.44 -3.51 -48.09
N ASP A 921 -31.66 -4.82 -47.96
CA ASP A 921 -31.89 -5.76 -49.10
C ASP A 921 -33.22 -5.48 -49.81
N ASP A 922 -34.30 -5.16 -49.06
CA ASP A 922 -35.60 -4.75 -49.61
C ASP A 922 -35.52 -3.41 -50.38
N LEU A 923 -34.65 -2.48 -49.94
CA LEU A 923 -34.42 -1.20 -50.63
C LEU A 923 -33.62 -1.37 -51.94
N VAL A 924 -32.69 -2.33 -52.00
CA VAL A 924 -31.90 -2.62 -53.19
C VAL A 924 -32.73 -3.41 -54.23
N CYS A 925 -33.75 -4.19 -53.79
CA CYS A 925 -34.63 -4.97 -54.65
C CYS A 925 -35.84 -4.21 -55.22
N GLN A 926 -36.06 -2.93 -54.90
CA GLN A 926 -37.08 -2.12 -55.55
C GLN A 926 -36.56 -1.63 -56.91
N PRO A 927 -37.06 -2.10 -58.04
CA PRO A 927 -36.63 -1.57 -59.31
C PRO A 927 -37.06 -0.10 -59.44
N ASP A 928 -36.13 0.74 -59.87
CA ASP A 928 -36.38 2.13 -60.22
C ASP A 928 -37.66 2.22 -61.08
N ASN A 929 -38.74 2.74 -60.53
CA ASN A 929 -39.96 3.09 -61.28
C ASN A 929 -39.91 4.59 -61.62
#